data_3117a68196ba26d4152571709b7dda70
#
_entry.id   3117a68196ba26d4152571709b7dda70
#
_cell.length_a   1.000
_cell.length_b   1.000
_cell.length_c   1.000
_cell.angle_alpha   90.00
_cell.angle_beta   90.00
_cell.angle_gamma   90.00
#
_symmetry.space_group_name_H-M   'P 1'
#
loop_
_entity.id
_entity.type
_entity.pdbx_description
1 polymer ?
#
loop_
_entity_poly.entity_id
_entity_poly.type
_entity_poly.pdbx_seq_one_letter_code
_entity_poly.pdbx_strand_id
1 'polypeptide(L)'
;MIYPQNFEQKIGFDQIRSLIKEKCLSTLGIDYTDRMTFSTGYESIREQLNQTWEFVRILENADDFPADFFFDVRPSIKRVRIEGTFLEETELFDLRRSLDTIQRIIRFLYPGEEEEIKYPYLYKLSKEISSFPDLIKRIDLILDKFGHIKDNASPQLAHIRSNISSTLSGISRSLNAILRTAQSEGFVDKEVSPTMRDGRLVIPVAPSYKRKIRGIVHDESASGKTIFIEPAEVVEANNRVRELENEERREITRILTSFTDELRPAIDEIIYSYEFLAEIDFIRAKALFAEEIGGVLPTFENTRQIEWFHAVHPLLYLSLKRQGKTIVPLDLTLDEKNRILLISGPNAGGKSVCLKTVGLLQYMLQCGLLVPMHDNSRTGIFKDIFIDIGDEQSIEDDLSTYSSHLTHMKYFVRNANENSLLLIDEFGGGTEPQIGGAIAEALLDRFNQKHAYGIITTHYQNLKHFAEDSEGIINGAMLYDRHLMQPLFKLSIGNPGSSFAIEIARKIGLPEEVIAAASEKVGSAYIDMDKYLQDIVRDKRYWESKRQNIRQREKKLEELTARYEADLIALEKQRKELLKQAKGDAAQLLAEANARIENTIREIKEAQAEKEKTRIARQKFEQFKTELEETPTVDDKISKKLKQINDRKKRKQQKREESNLQPTAHTVLMKGDSVRLKGQNSVGEVLSVNGNEITVAFGLLKSTVKADRLEKVSKNQIKKENSKATFISSQTTDDMREKQLNFKQEIDVRGMRADEALQAVTYFIDDAIQVGCTRVRILHGTGTGVLRQVIRQYLKTVPGVSHFQDEHVQLGGA
;
A
#
# COMPACT_ATOMS: atom_id res chain seq x y z
N MET A 1 -6.73 21.16 23.17
CA MET A 1 -7.74 20.37 23.94
C MET A 1 -8.55 19.53 22.99
N ILE A 2 -8.84 18.26 23.32
CA ILE A 2 -9.63 17.36 22.46
C ILE A 2 -10.92 17.02 23.18
N TYR A 3 -12.05 17.07 22.49
CA TYR A 3 -13.36 16.77 23.05
C TYR A 3 -14.25 16.07 22.01
N PRO A 4 -15.04 15.05 22.38
CA PRO A 4 -15.22 14.43 23.71
C PRO A 4 -14.04 13.50 24.09
N GLN A 5 -14.09 12.86 25.25
CA GLN A 5 -13.01 11.96 25.71
C GLN A 5 -12.82 10.74 24.80
N ASN A 6 -13.89 10.24 24.19
CA ASN A 6 -13.88 9.13 23.23
C ASN A 6 -13.59 9.58 21.79
N PHE A 7 -12.96 10.73 21.61
CA PHE A 7 -12.62 11.32 20.31
C PHE A 7 -11.91 10.35 19.37
N GLU A 8 -10.84 9.68 19.84
CA GLU A 8 -10.05 8.74 19.02
C GLU A 8 -10.92 7.62 18.44
N GLN A 9 -11.85 7.07 19.24
CA GLN A 9 -12.78 6.02 18.79
C GLN A 9 -13.77 6.57 17.75
N LYS A 10 -14.30 7.78 17.96
CA LYS A 10 -15.27 8.43 17.03
C LYS A 10 -14.71 8.68 15.66
N ILE A 11 -13.41 9.03 15.56
CA ILE A 11 -12.72 9.23 14.28
C ILE A 11 -12.02 7.97 13.74
N GLY A 12 -11.94 6.88 14.52
CA GLY A 12 -11.28 5.63 14.15
C GLY A 12 -9.75 5.64 14.32
N PHE A 13 -9.19 6.54 15.14
CA PHE A 13 -7.75 6.62 15.35
C PHE A 13 -7.21 5.44 16.17
N ASP A 14 -8.01 4.82 17.00
CA ASP A 14 -7.73 3.56 17.69
C ASP A 14 -7.34 2.43 16.71
N GLN A 15 -8.02 2.36 15.55
CA GLN A 15 -7.70 1.40 14.50
C GLN A 15 -6.36 1.76 13.82
N ILE A 16 -6.10 3.07 13.59
CA ILE A 16 -4.80 3.52 13.08
C ILE A 16 -3.67 3.12 14.02
N ARG A 17 -3.87 3.36 15.32
CA ARG A 17 -2.92 2.95 16.37
C ARG A 17 -2.64 1.45 16.34
N SER A 18 -3.68 0.63 16.17
CA SER A 18 -3.56 -0.82 16.06
C SER A 18 -2.76 -1.24 14.81
N LEU A 19 -3.02 -0.63 13.65
CA LEU A 19 -2.28 -0.90 12.41
C LEU A 19 -0.80 -0.53 12.52
N ILE A 20 -0.46 0.54 13.24
CA ILE A 20 0.94 0.92 13.48
C ILE A 20 1.61 -0.10 14.41
N LYS A 21 0.93 -0.55 15.47
CA LYS A 21 1.44 -1.59 16.39
C LYS A 21 1.79 -2.89 15.67
N GLU A 22 0.98 -3.31 14.69
CA GLU A 22 1.25 -4.50 13.88
C GLU A 22 2.56 -4.39 13.06
N LYS A 23 3.05 -3.17 12.83
CA LYS A 23 4.28 -2.90 12.08
C LYS A 23 5.51 -2.72 12.96
N CYS A 24 5.35 -2.63 14.28
CA CYS A 24 6.45 -2.60 15.22
C CYS A 24 7.18 -3.94 15.26
N LEU A 25 8.50 -3.92 15.38
CA LEU A 25 9.34 -5.11 15.50
C LEU A 25 9.35 -5.65 16.93
N SER A 26 9.07 -4.81 17.89
CA SER A 26 9.24 -5.10 19.31
C SER A 26 8.17 -4.46 20.19
N THR A 27 8.10 -4.92 21.43
CA THR A 27 7.29 -4.27 22.47
C THR A 27 7.75 -2.83 22.76
N LEU A 28 9.00 -2.50 22.44
CA LEU A 28 9.55 -1.15 22.58
C LEU A 28 8.79 -0.15 21.72
N GLY A 29 8.61 -0.44 20.41
CA GLY A 29 7.86 0.40 19.48
C GLY A 29 6.37 0.43 19.80
N ILE A 30 5.81 -0.69 20.31
CA ILE A 30 4.41 -0.76 20.75
C ILE A 30 4.17 0.22 21.92
N ASP A 31 5.06 0.25 22.92
CA ASP A 31 4.98 1.19 24.05
C ASP A 31 4.95 2.66 23.59
N TYR A 32 5.78 3.01 22.58
CA TYR A 32 5.80 4.34 21.99
C TYR A 32 4.51 4.65 21.22
N THR A 33 3.97 3.66 20.50
CA THR A 33 2.69 3.80 19.81
C THR A 33 1.55 4.04 20.81
N ASP A 34 1.56 3.43 21.99
CA ASP A 34 0.57 3.65 23.04
C ASP A 34 0.68 5.06 23.67
N ARG A 35 1.88 5.59 23.77
CA ARG A 35 2.15 6.93 24.30
C ARG A 35 1.91 8.04 23.27
N MET A 36 1.66 7.71 22.01
CA MET A 36 1.40 8.70 20.95
C MET A 36 0.18 9.55 21.31
N THR A 37 0.35 10.86 21.41
CA THR A 37 -0.67 11.83 21.83
C THR A 37 -0.72 13.02 20.89
N PHE A 38 -1.86 13.66 20.85
CA PHE A 38 -2.07 14.91 20.11
C PHE A 38 -1.16 16.02 20.61
N SER A 39 -0.36 16.57 19.70
CA SER A 39 0.56 17.66 19.98
C SER A 39 0.08 18.98 19.38
N THR A 40 0.44 20.10 20.01
CA THR A 40 0.15 21.47 19.53
C THR A 40 1.42 22.29 19.31
N GLY A 41 2.59 21.69 19.52
CA GLY A 41 3.89 22.32 19.33
C GLY A 41 4.36 22.21 17.89
N TYR A 42 4.46 23.32 17.16
CA TYR A 42 4.84 23.34 15.75
C TYR A 42 6.16 22.62 15.47
N GLU A 43 7.22 22.99 16.19
CA GLU A 43 8.55 22.43 15.96
C GLU A 43 8.61 20.92 16.25
N SER A 44 7.93 20.48 17.32
CA SER A 44 7.88 19.06 17.68
C SER A 44 7.14 18.22 16.61
N ILE A 45 5.97 18.72 16.15
CA ILE A 45 5.21 18.03 15.09
C ILE A 45 6.02 17.98 13.80
N ARG A 46 6.61 19.11 13.42
CA ARG A 46 7.44 19.20 12.22
C ARG A 46 8.63 18.25 12.27
N GLU A 47 9.30 18.16 13.42
CA GLU A 47 10.40 17.21 13.61
C GLU A 47 9.95 15.76 13.45
N GLN A 48 8.86 15.35 14.11
CA GLN A 48 8.30 14.01 14.00
C GLN A 48 7.84 13.65 12.57
N LEU A 49 7.22 14.59 11.86
CA LEU A 49 6.80 14.39 10.46
C LEU A 49 8.03 14.20 9.56
N ASN A 50 9.07 15.01 9.73
CA ASN A 50 10.29 14.90 8.94
C ASN A 50 11.06 13.61 9.24
N GLN A 51 11.15 13.18 10.51
CA GLN A 51 11.73 11.89 10.89
C GLN A 51 11.02 10.72 10.18
N THR A 52 9.68 10.75 10.19
CA THR A 52 8.88 9.73 9.51
C THR A 52 9.09 9.78 7.99
N TRP A 53 9.17 10.98 7.41
CA TRP A 53 9.41 11.17 5.98
C TRP A 53 10.81 10.71 5.55
N GLU A 54 11.84 11.01 6.34
CA GLU A 54 13.19 10.50 6.08
C GLU A 54 13.23 8.98 6.10
N PHE A 55 12.47 8.35 7.02
CA PHE A 55 12.39 6.89 7.05
C PHE A 55 11.63 6.30 5.85
N VAL A 56 10.58 6.96 5.37
CA VAL A 56 9.92 6.58 4.09
C VAL A 56 10.94 6.62 2.94
N ARG A 57 11.79 7.64 2.88
CA ARG A 57 12.86 7.72 1.86
C ARG A 57 13.90 6.60 1.99
N ILE A 58 14.19 6.13 3.21
CA ILE A 58 15.05 4.94 3.42
C ILE A 58 14.38 3.70 2.79
N LEU A 59 13.08 3.51 2.99
CA LEU A 59 12.32 2.39 2.45
C LEU A 59 12.24 2.47 0.91
N GLU A 60 11.93 3.63 0.34
CA GLU A 60 11.84 3.85 -1.11
C GLU A 60 13.17 3.65 -1.84
N ASN A 61 14.28 4.09 -1.25
CA ASN A 61 15.61 3.95 -1.84
C ASN A 61 16.17 2.52 -1.69
N ALA A 62 15.43 1.62 -1.01
CA ALA A 62 15.89 0.28 -0.64
C ALA A 62 17.27 0.30 0.06
N ASP A 63 17.53 1.34 0.86
CA ASP A 63 18.73 1.42 1.68
C ASP A 63 18.70 0.29 2.72
N ASP A 64 19.82 -0.39 2.89
CA ASP A 64 19.94 -1.56 3.78
C ASP A 64 19.97 -1.12 5.25
N PHE A 65 18.79 -0.72 5.75
CA PHE A 65 18.62 -0.30 7.13
C PHE A 65 18.67 -1.51 8.08
N PRO A 66 19.48 -1.48 9.16
CA PRO A 66 19.60 -2.58 10.10
C PRO A 66 18.35 -2.73 10.97
N ALA A 67 17.39 -3.52 10.51
CA ALA A 67 16.09 -3.76 11.17
C ALA A 67 16.06 -5.09 11.96
N ASP A 68 17.20 -5.67 12.31
CA ASP A 68 17.29 -6.94 13.01
C ASP A 68 17.37 -6.73 14.53
N PHE A 69 16.93 -7.72 15.30
CA PHE A 69 17.22 -7.87 16.75
C PHE A 69 16.76 -6.70 17.65
N PHE A 70 15.51 -6.28 17.51
CA PHE A 70 14.87 -5.31 18.40
C PHE A 70 14.28 -6.02 19.63
N PHE A 71 15.14 -6.44 20.58
CA PHE A 71 14.69 -7.12 21.80
C PHE A 71 14.53 -6.11 22.94
N ASP A 72 13.50 -6.28 23.78
CA ASP A 72 13.31 -5.45 24.97
C ASP A 72 13.97 -6.11 26.18
N VAL A 73 15.18 -5.71 26.47
CA VAL A 73 15.90 -6.15 27.68
C VAL A 73 15.86 -5.13 28.82
N ARG A 74 15.10 -4.02 28.70
CA ARG A 74 14.96 -3.00 29.75
C ARG A 74 14.52 -3.58 31.11
N PRO A 75 13.58 -4.53 31.18
CA PRO A 75 13.22 -5.16 32.45
C PRO A 75 14.40 -5.85 33.12
N SER A 76 15.17 -6.61 32.35
CA SER A 76 16.35 -7.34 32.81
C SER A 76 17.46 -6.40 33.27
N ILE A 77 17.73 -5.33 32.46
CA ILE A 77 18.71 -4.30 32.81
C ILE A 77 18.32 -3.54 34.08
N LYS A 78 17.02 -3.22 34.26
CA LYS A 78 16.53 -2.57 35.51
C LYS A 78 16.65 -3.50 36.71
N ARG A 79 16.43 -4.81 36.56
CA ARG A 79 16.57 -5.81 37.62
C ARG A 79 18.00 -5.90 38.14
N VAL A 80 18.98 -5.87 37.22
CA VAL A 80 20.39 -6.03 37.59
C VAL A 80 21.06 -4.77 38.19
N ARG A 81 20.30 -3.70 38.43
CA ARG A 81 20.73 -2.60 39.29
C ARG A 81 21.01 -3.06 40.74
N ILE A 82 20.34 -4.14 41.16
CA ILE A 82 20.50 -4.69 42.50
C ILE A 82 21.78 -5.53 42.51
N GLU A 83 22.69 -5.23 43.45
CA GLU A 83 23.92 -6.01 43.63
C GLU A 83 23.60 -7.48 43.89
N GLY A 84 24.47 -8.35 43.35
CA GLY A 84 24.27 -9.81 43.48
C GLY A 84 23.30 -10.45 42.48
N THR A 85 22.59 -9.66 41.69
CA THR A 85 21.78 -10.14 40.54
C THR A 85 22.62 -10.17 39.27
N PHE A 86 22.26 -11.00 38.32
CA PHE A 86 22.98 -11.13 37.05
C PHE A 86 22.03 -11.33 35.88
N LEU A 87 22.51 -11.08 34.66
CA LEU A 87 21.80 -11.35 33.40
C LEU A 87 21.98 -12.84 33.06
N GLU A 88 20.89 -13.50 32.69
CA GLU A 88 20.93 -14.88 32.20
C GLU A 88 21.52 -14.95 30.78
N GLU A 89 21.90 -16.15 30.33
CA GLU A 89 22.52 -16.34 29.00
C GLU A 89 21.69 -15.76 27.86
N THR A 90 20.38 -15.98 27.86
CA THR A 90 19.46 -15.49 26.84
C THR A 90 19.31 -13.97 26.90
N GLU A 91 19.20 -13.38 28.09
CA GLU A 91 19.13 -11.94 28.30
C GLU A 91 20.43 -11.25 27.86
N LEU A 92 21.57 -11.86 28.15
CA LEU A 92 22.88 -11.37 27.75
C LEU A 92 23.07 -11.42 26.22
N PHE A 93 22.57 -12.48 25.58
CA PHE A 93 22.60 -12.62 24.14
C PHE A 93 21.70 -11.62 23.43
N ASP A 94 20.49 -11.41 23.97
CA ASP A 94 19.57 -10.40 23.45
C ASP A 94 20.13 -8.99 23.62
N LEU A 95 20.74 -8.68 24.76
CA LEU A 95 21.47 -7.44 25.00
C LEU A 95 22.56 -7.23 23.95
N ARG A 96 23.42 -8.23 23.74
CA ARG A 96 24.49 -8.17 22.75
C ARG A 96 23.98 -7.82 21.35
N ARG A 97 22.92 -8.52 20.90
CA ARG A 97 22.33 -8.35 19.57
C ARG A 97 21.70 -6.97 19.40
N SER A 98 20.96 -6.52 20.42
CA SER A 98 20.33 -5.18 20.38
C SER A 98 21.38 -4.06 20.40
N LEU A 99 22.44 -4.16 21.20
CA LEU A 99 23.53 -3.18 21.22
C LEU A 99 24.27 -3.12 19.87
N ASP A 100 24.48 -4.27 19.22
CA ASP A 100 25.05 -4.33 17.87
C ASP A 100 24.14 -3.65 16.85
N THR A 101 22.83 -3.87 16.95
CA THR A 101 21.83 -3.19 16.09
C THR A 101 21.87 -1.69 16.31
N ILE A 102 21.87 -1.22 17.55
CA ILE A 102 22.00 0.22 17.86
C ILE A 102 23.27 0.79 17.23
N GLN A 103 24.40 0.13 17.37
CA GLN A 103 25.66 0.57 16.78
C GLN A 103 25.61 0.62 15.25
N ARG A 104 24.95 -0.37 14.59
CA ARG A 104 24.76 -0.38 13.13
C ARG A 104 23.83 0.74 12.68
N ILE A 105 22.76 1.04 13.43
CA ILE A 105 21.86 2.17 13.16
C ILE A 105 22.60 3.50 13.25
N ILE A 106 23.38 3.71 14.32
CA ILE A 106 24.19 4.93 14.48
C ILE A 106 25.16 5.09 13.30
N ARG A 107 25.86 4.02 12.88
CA ARG A 107 26.76 4.06 11.72
C ARG A 107 26.02 4.32 10.41
N PHE A 108 24.85 3.75 10.23
CA PHE A 108 24.01 3.95 9.04
C PHE A 108 23.59 5.43 8.90
N LEU A 109 23.25 6.07 10.01
CA LEU A 109 22.82 7.47 10.04
C LEU A 109 24.00 8.45 10.01
N TYR A 110 25.23 7.99 10.30
CA TYR A 110 26.43 8.83 10.30
C TYR A 110 26.96 9.09 8.88
N PRO A 111 27.08 10.36 8.45
CA PRO A 111 27.39 10.71 7.05
C PRO A 111 28.86 10.54 6.64
N GLY A 112 29.76 10.12 7.53
CA GLY A 112 31.20 10.27 7.27
C GLY A 112 31.70 11.71 7.40
N GLU A 113 33.04 11.88 7.44
CA GLU A 113 33.64 13.23 7.70
C GLU A 113 33.52 14.21 6.51
N GLU A 114 33.28 13.74 5.29
CA GLU A 114 33.25 14.54 4.05
C GLU A 114 31.91 14.52 3.30
N GLU A 115 30.87 13.83 3.80
CA GLU A 115 29.59 13.67 3.12
C GLU A 115 28.48 14.53 3.72
N GLU A 116 27.54 15.01 2.91
CA GLU A 116 26.33 15.67 3.36
C GLU A 116 25.42 14.70 4.12
N ILE A 117 24.81 15.21 5.20
CA ILE A 117 23.89 14.40 6.02
C ILE A 117 22.65 14.03 5.20
N LYS A 118 22.51 12.74 4.83
CA LYS A 118 21.41 12.24 4.02
C LYS A 118 20.06 12.30 4.75
N TYR A 119 20.07 12.05 6.08
CA TYR A 119 18.88 11.99 6.95
C TYR A 119 19.07 12.86 8.20
N PRO A 120 18.97 14.20 8.09
CA PRO A 120 19.34 15.11 9.17
C PRO A 120 18.49 15.00 10.43
N TYR A 121 17.18 14.71 10.32
CA TYR A 121 16.30 14.58 11.48
C TYR A 121 16.52 13.26 12.23
N LEU A 122 16.76 12.16 11.52
CA LEU A 122 17.11 10.87 12.12
C LEU A 122 18.54 10.89 12.70
N TYR A 123 19.48 11.52 12.01
CA TYR A 123 20.84 11.72 12.52
C TYR A 123 20.86 12.50 13.83
N LYS A 124 20.00 13.52 13.97
CA LYS A 124 19.87 14.30 15.21
C LYS A 124 19.52 13.41 16.41
N LEU A 125 18.64 12.40 16.23
CA LEU A 125 18.30 11.44 17.28
C LEU A 125 19.49 10.57 17.69
N SER A 126 20.34 10.18 16.74
CA SER A 126 21.49 9.29 17.00
C SER A 126 22.71 10.00 17.61
N LYS A 127 22.79 11.33 17.52
CA LYS A 127 23.99 12.12 17.87
C LYS A 127 24.41 11.98 19.33
N GLU A 128 23.46 11.87 20.24
CA GLU A 128 23.69 11.82 21.69
C GLU A 128 23.70 10.39 22.24
N ILE A 129 23.57 9.38 21.36
CA ILE A 129 23.45 7.98 21.76
C ILE A 129 24.83 7.35 21.88
N SER A 130 25.10 6.77 23.06
CA SER A 130 26.34 6.05 23.32
C SER A 130 26.35 4.71 22.59
N SER A 131 27.49 4.37 21.99
CA SER A 131 27.76 3.03 21.47
C SER A 131 28.62 2.25 22.49
N PHE A 132 28.42 0.93 22.56
CA PHE A 132 29.06 0.07 23.56
C PHE A 132 29.93 -1.02 22.92
N PRO A 133 30.93 -0.68 22.09
CA PRO A 133 31.75 -1.67 21.39
C PRO A 133 32.53 -2.59 22.34
N ASP A 134 32.98 -2.07 23.48
CA ASP A 134 33.76 -2.84 24.44
C ASP A 134 32.89 -3.82 25.22
N LEU A 135 31.64 -3.46 25.57
CA LEU A 135 30.66 -4.39 26.13
C LEU A 135 30.32 -5.50 25.15
N ILE A 136 30.09 -5.19 23.88
CA ILE A 136 29.83 -6.18 22.82
C ILE A 136 31.01 -7.16 22.72
N LYS A 137 32.25 -6.66 22.64
CA LYS A 137 33.46 -7.50 22.61
C LYS A 137 33.55 -8.38 23.86
N ARG A 138 33.22 -7.84 25.02
CA ARG A 138 33.25 -8.55 26.28
C ARG A 138 32.23 -9.71 26.31
N ILE A 139 31.01 -9.44 25.83
CA ILE A 139 30.00 -10.48 25.68
C ILE A 139 30.45 -11.54 24.66
N ASP A 140 31.05 -11.12 23.55
CA ASP A 140 31.57 -12.03 22.53
C ASP A 140 32.71 -12.93 23.04
N LEU A 141 33.39 -12.59 24.12
CA LEU A 141 34.34 -13.50 24.80
C LEU A 141 33.60 -14.55 25.63
N ILE A 142 32.43 -14.24 26.16
CA ILE A 142 31.62 -15.10 27.01
C ILE A 142 30.72 -16.01 26.19
N LEU A 143 29.96 -15.45 25.23
CA LEU A 143 28.99 -16.18 24.43
C LEU A 143 29.50 -16.54 23.04
N ASP A 144 29.01 -17.66 22.53
CA ASP A 144 29.17 -18.03 21.13
C ASP A 144 28.13 -17.41 20.24
N LYS A 145 28.18 -17.68 18.93
CA LYS A 145 27.22 -17.17 17.93
C LYS A 145 25.78 -17.65 18.11
N PHE A 146 25.53 -18.65 18.93
CA PHE A 146 24.22 -19.21 19.23
C PHE A 146 23.68 -18.75 20.59
N GLY A 147 24.46 -17.99 21.36
CA GLY A 147 24.09 -17.50 22.68
C GLY A 147 24.48 -18.45 23.84
N HIS A 148 25.25 -19.50 23.59
CA HIS A 148 25.73 -20.38 24.63
C HIS A 148 27.06 -19.91 25.19
N ILE A 149 27.28 -20.15 26.49
CA ILE A 149 28.55 -19.82 27.12
C ILE A 149 29.69 -20.70 26.55
N LYS A 150 30.71 -20.05 26.02
CA LYS A 150 31.88 -20.68 25.44
C LYS A 150 32.64 -21.53 26.47
N ASP A 151 33.23 -22.61 26.02
CA ASP A 151 34.07 -23.46 26.90
C ASP A 151 35.26 -22.68 27.49
N ASN A 152 35.80 -21.76 26.74
CA ASN A 152 36.92 -20.92 27.11
C ASN A 152 36.48 -19.54 27.69
N ALA A 153 35.21 -19.38 28.10
CA ALA A 153 34.76 -18.14 28.76
C ALA A 153 35.52 -17.86 30.07
N SER A 154 36.00 -18.91 30.77
CA SER A 154 37.02 -18.84 31.80
C SER A 154 37.93 -20.08 31.75
N PRO A 155 39.18 -19.99 32.21
CA PRO A 155 40.06 -21.14 32.32
C PRO A 155 39.49 -22.24 33.21
N GLN A 156 38.78 -21.86 34.28
CA GLN A 156 38.13 -22.78 35.20
C GLN A 156 36.98 -23.54 34.54
N LEU A 157 36.15 -22.88 33.77
CA LEU A 157 35.02 -23.48 33.02
C LEU A 157 35.55 -24.50 31.99
N ALA A 158 36.62 -24.15 31.27
CA ALA A 158 37.25 -25.05 30.31
C ALA A 158 37.77 -26.33 31.00
N HIS A 159 38.36 -26.19 32.18
CA HIS A 159 38.84 -27.34 32.96
C HIS A 159 37.67 -28.22 33.43
N ILE A 160 36.59 -27.62 33.95
CA ILE A 160 35.42 -28.36 34.44
C ILE A 160 34.75 -29.13 33.27
N ARG A 161 34.52 -28.51 32.13
CA ARG A 161 33.91 -29.15 30.95
C ARG A 161 34.78 -30.27 30.36
N SER A 162 36.11 -30.09 30.36
CA SER A 162 37.07 -31.13 30.00
C SER A 162 36.99 -32.32 30.96
N ASN A 163 36.87 -32.06 32.27
CA ASN A 163 36.70 -33.12 33.26
C ASN A 163 35.36 -33.85 33.13
N ILE A 164 34.25 -33.14 32.84
CA ILE A 164 32.97 -33.75 32.55
C ILE A 164 33.08 -34.70 31.35
N SER A 165 33.64 -34.21 30.25
CA SER A 165 33.83 -34.99 29.00
C SER A 165 34.69 -36.21 29.22
N SER A 166 35.80 -36.07 29.95
CA SER A 166 36.70 -37.18 30.25
C SER A 166 36.05 -38.23 31.16
N THR A 167 35.25 -37.78 32.18
CA THR A 167 34.52 -38.67 33.09
C THR A 167 33.42 -39.42 32.34
N LEU A 168 32.63 -38.74 31.50
CA LEU A 168 31.60 -39.37 30.65
C LEU A 168 32.19 -40.42 29.68
N SER A 169 33.30 -40.06 29.06
CA SER A 169 34.08 -41.02 28.22
C SER A 169 34.61 -42.20 29.02
N GLY A 170 34.97 -41.98 30.29
CA GLY A 170 35.36 -43.00 31.26
C GLY A 170 34.23 -43.95 31.60
N ILE A 171 33.04 -43.46 31.87
CA ILE A 171 31.82 -44.25 32.15
C ILE A 171 31.59 -45.29 31.05
N SER A 172 31.58 -44.87 29.79
CA SER A 172 31.35 -45.75 28.65
C SER A 172 32.41 -46.86 28.54
N ARG A 173 33.66 -46.52 28.81
CA ARG A 173 34.77 -47.48 28.79
C ARG A 173 34.68 -48.48 29.95
N SER A 174 34.41 -47.99 31.17
CA SER A 174 34.30 -48.81 32.39
C SER A 174 33.11 -49.79 32.25
N LEU A 175 31.94 -49.27 31.82
CA LEU A 175 30.74 -50.09 31.60
C LEU A 175 31.00 -51.22 30.59
N ASN A 176 31.62 -50.89 29.45
CA ASN A 176 31.96 -51.88 28.43
C ASN A 176 32.99 -52.92 28.92
N ALA A 177 33.96 -52.53 29.78
CA ALA A 177 34.90 -53.43 30.41
C ALA A 177 34.21 -54.39 31.39
N ILE A 178 33.32 -53.83 32.23
CA ILE A 178 32.52 -54.62 33.18
C ILE A 178 31.62 -55.61 32.43
N LEU A 179 30.99 -55.15 31.36
CA LEU A 179 30.10 -55.96 30.53
C LEU A 179 30.90 -57.15 29.88
N ARG A 180 32.06 -56.86 29.30
CA ARG A 180 32.94 -57.91 28.72
C ARG A 180 33.36 -58.94 29.76
N THR A 181 33.76 -58.50 30.96
CA THR A 181 34.09 -59.39 32.07
C THR A 181 32.86 -60.24 32.44
N ALA A 182 31.69 -59.64 32.61
CA ALA A 182 30.44 -60.33 32.92
C ALA A 182 30.04 -61.34 31.84
N GLN A 183 30.29 -61.04 30.58
CA GLN A 183 30.08 -61.94 29.45
C GLN A 183 31.04 -63.06 29.41
N SER A 184 32.36 -62.83 29.72
CA SER A 184 33.41 -63.89 29.76
C SER A 184 33.21 -64.86 30.92
N GLU A 185 32.64 -64.39 32.02
CA GLU A 185 32.32 -65.18 33.20
C GLU A 185 30.93 -65.86 33.13
N GLY A 186 30.12 -65.56 32.04
CA GLY A 186 28.85 -66.20 31.83
C GLY A 186 27.68 -65.59 32.64
N PHE A 187 27.86 -64.40 33.24
CA PHE A 187 26.83 -63.74 34.02
C PHE A 187 25.82 -62.98 33.15
N VAL A 188 26.26 -62.64 31.92
CA VAL A 188 25.49 -61.89 30.92
C VAL A 188 25.69 -62.56 29.57
N ASP A 189 24.67 -62.69 28.76
CA ASP A 189 24.76 -63.28 27.43
C ASP A 189 25.63 -62.44 26.51
N LYS A 190 26.34 -63.08 25.55
CA LYS A 190 27.31 -62.40 24.64
C LYS A 190 26.67 -61.36 23.73
N GLU A 191 25.36 -61.47 23.49
CA GLU A 191 24.58 -60.55 22.62
C GLU A 191 24.01 -59.32 23.37
N VAL A 192 24.13 -59.31 24.70
CA VAL A 192 23.62 -58.23 25.53
C VAL A 192 24.50 -56.99 25.44
N SER A 193 23.89 -55.82 25.23
CA SER A 193 24.52 -54.53 25.27
C SER A 193 23.96 -53.66 26.43
N PRO A 194 24.72 -52.66 26.90
CA PRO A 194 24.22 -51.74 27.89
C PRO A 194 22.93 -51.06 27.42
N THR A 195 21.99 -50.89 28.30
CA THR A 195 20.69 -50.22 28.05
C THR A 195 20.52 -49.01 28.94
N MET A 196 19.69 -48.06 28.51
CA MET A 196 19.36 -46.89 29.33
C MET A 196 18.04 -47.14 30.09
N ARG A 197 18.04 -46.94 31.40
CA ARG A 197 16.86 -46.95 32.27
C ARG A 197 16.92 -45.74 33.15
N ASP A 198 15.83 -45.00 33.19
CA ASP A 198 15.68 -43.74 33.96
C ASP A 198 16.89 -42.77 33.81
N GLY A 199 17.36 -42.66 32.55
CA GLY A 199 18.52 -41.81 32.23
C GLY A 199 19.87 -42.35 32.65
N ARG A 200 19.99 -43.64 33.09
CA ARG A 200 21.21 -44.27 33.53
C ARG A 200 21.56 -45.45 32.65
N LEU A 201 22.87 -45.62 32.42
CA LEU A 201 23.40 -46.78 31.72
C LEU A 201 23.51 -47.97 32.63
N VAL A 202 22.77 -49.01 32.31
CA VAL A 202 22.65 -50.24 33.11
C VAL A 202 22.99 -51.49 32.32
N ILE A 203 23.46 -52.51 33.00
CA ILE A 203 23.70 -53.84 32.44
C ILE A 203 22.51 -54.74 32.81
N PRO A 204 21.82 -55.32 31.80
CA PRO A 204 20.79 -56.33 32.06
C PRO A 204 21.45 -57.66 32.46
N VAL A 205 21.05 -58.18 33.63
CA VAL A 205 21.64 -59.41 34.27
C VAL A 205 20.52 -60.32 34.72
N ALA A 206 20.73 -61.63 34.66
CA ALA A 206 19.75 -62.56 35.24
C ALA A 206 19.75 -62.46 36.79
N PRO A 207 18.57 -62.56 37.45
CA PRO A 207 18.47 -62.40 38.92
C PRO A 207 19.42 -63.31 39.75
N SER A 208 19.74 -64.45 39.24
CA SER A 208 20.70 -65.43 39.88
C SER A 208 22.11 -64.85 40.07
N TYR A 209 22.47 -63.90 39.19
CA TYR A 209 23.83 -63.29 39.22
C TYR A 209 23.84 -61.88 39.83
N LYS A 210 22.73 -61.42 40.44
CA LYS A 210 22.59 -60.08 41.08
C LYS A 210 23.78 -59.72 41.99
N ARG A 211 24.34 -60.68 42.74
CA ARG A 211 25.43 -60.40 43.69
C ARG A 211 26.86 -60.47 43.06
N LYS A 212 26.92 -60.85 41.75
CA LYS A 212 28.24 -60.97 41.09
C LYS A 212 28.69 -59.62 40.47
N ILE A 213 27.76 -58.73 40.14
CA ILE A 213 28.12 -57.36 39.74
C ILE A 213 27.78 -56.44 40.92
N ARG A 214 28.81 -55.83 41.50
CA ARG A 214 28.63 -54.81 42.54
C ARG A 214 27.97 -53.57 41.92
N GLY A 215 26.80 -53.14 42.45
CA GLY A 215 26.11 -51.98 41.89
C GLY A 215 24.70 -51.79 42.45
N ILE A 216 23.98 -50.83 41.91
CA ILE A 216 22.61 -50.50 42.26
C ILE A 216 21.67 -51.14 41.23
N VAL A 217 20.61 -51.79 41.73
CA VAL A 217 19.52 -52.32 40.87
C VAL A 217 18.50 -51.21 40.71
N HIS A 218 18.30 -50.79 39.47
CA HIS A 218 17.33 -49.71 39.15
C HIS A 218 15.94 -50.22 38.78
N ASP A 219 15.90 -51.36 38.06
CA ASP A 219 14.64 -51.88 37.51
C ASP A 219 14.68 -53.38 37.35
N GLU A 220 13.53 -54.02 37.24
CA GLU A 220 13.38 -55.43 36.88
C GLU A 220 12.45 -55.53 35.65
N SER A 221 12.75 -56.50 34.78
CA SER A 221 11.87 -56.75 33.64
C SER A 221 10.47 -57.19 34.11
N ALA A 222 9.41 -56.87 33.40
CA ALA A 222 8.05 -57.28 33.71
C ALA A 222 7.85 -58.78 33.93
N SER A 223 8.72 -59.59 33.39
CA SER A 223 8.78 -61.06 33.61
C SER A 223 9.62 -61.54 34.78
N GLY A 224 10.28 -60.61 35.50
CA GLY A 224 11.20 -60.92 36.56
C GLY A 224 12.46 -61.69 36.14
N LYS A 225 12.68 -61.88 34.82
CA LYS A 225 13.83 -62.66 34.29
C LYS A 225 15.13 -61.87 34.12
N THR A 226 15.04 -60.56 34.19
CA THR A 226 16.21 -59.67 34.00
C THR A 226 16.11 -58.51 35.00
N ILE A 227 17.22 -58.26 35.66
CA ILE A 227 17.41 -57.07 36.51
C ILE A 227 18.40 -56.16 35.84
N PHE A 228 18.21 -54.86 36.03
CA PHE A 228 19.04 -53.81 35.43
C PHE A 228 19.94 -53.24 36.52
N ILE A 229 21.28 -53.53 36.45
CA ILE A 229 22.25 -53.11 37.43
C ILE A 229 23.12 -51.96 36.89
N GLU A 230 23.20 -50.88 37.62
CA GLU A 230 24.22 -49.85 37.43
C GLU A 230 25.46 -50.27 38.28
N PRO A 231 26.61 -50.56 37.66
CA PRO A 231 27.80 -50.92 38.38
C PRO A 231 28.30 -49.83 39.32
N ALA A 232 28.91 -50.21 40.49
CA ALA A 232 29.32 -49.25 41.48
C ALA A 232 30.29 -48.18 40.94
N GLU A 233 31.21 -48.60 40.06
CA GLU A 233 32.15 -47.67 39.41
C GLU A 233 31.44 -46.65 38.54
N VAL A 234 30.35 -47.06 37.87
CA VAL A 234 29.50 -46.17 37.05
C VAL A 234 28.71 -45.21 37.93
N VAL A 235 28.21 -45.69 39.09
CA VAL A 235 27.53 -44.88 40.08
C VAL A 235 28.45 -43.76 40.60
N GLU A 236 29.70 -44.11 40.99
CA GLU A 236 30.67 -43.12 41.44
C GLU A 236 31.04 -42.11 40.37
N ALA A 237 31.22 -42.56 39.13
CA ALA A 237 31.51 -41.67 38.00
C ALA A 237 30.32 -40.76 37.68
N ASN A 238 29.08 -41.25 37.72
CA ASN A 238 27.86 -40.45 37.55
C ASN A 238 27.69 -39.40 38.67
N ASN A 239 28.01 -39.75 39.89
CA ASN A 239 28.02 -38.80 41.02
C ASN A 239 29.06 -37.70 40.80
N ARG A 240 30.28 -38.11 40.30
CA ARG A 240 31.30 -37.11 39.96
C ARG A 240 30.89 -36.19 38.81
N VAL A 241 30.18 -36.68 37.78
CA VAL A 241 29.62 -35.83 36.73
C VAL A 241 28.66 -34.81 37.34
N ARG A 242 27.75 -35.22 38.24
CA ARG A 242 26.82 -34.30 38.91
C ARG A 242 27.51 -33.24 39.77
N GLU A 243 28.59 -33.63 40.46
CA GLU A 243 29.40 -32.65 41.21
C GLU A 243 30.00 -31.60 40.23
N LEU A 244 30.58 -32.07 39.12
CA LEU A 244 31.17 -31.21 38.11
C LEU A 244 30.15 -30.34 37.42
N GLU A 245 28.92 -30.83 37.12
CA GLU A 245 27.80 -30.04 36.59
C GLU A 245 27.35 -28.94 37.58
N ASN A 246 27.37 -29.24 38.88
CA ASN A 246 27.10 -28.23 39.90
C ASN A 246 28.24 -27.21 40.03
N GLU A 247 29.51 -27.65 39.84
CA GLU A 247 30.66 -26.75 39.76
C GLU A 247 30.56 -25.86 38.49
N GLU A 248 30.15 -26.43 37.34
CA GLU A 248 29.92 -25.71 36.12
C GLU A 248 28.88 -24.62 36.29
N ARG A 249 27.70 -24.94 36.86
CA ARG A 249 26.65 -23.94 37.12
C ARG A 249 27.12 -22.80 38.02
N ARG A 250 27.92 -23.12 39.05
CA ARG A 250 28.48 -22.07 39.92
C ARG A 250 29.47 -21.19 39.19
N GLU A 251 30.30 -21.76 38.34
CA GLU A 251 31.28 -21.01 37.56
C GLU A 251 30.58 -20.13 36.50
N ILE A 252 29.54 -20.65 35.81
CA ILE A 252 28.71 -19.88 34.93
C ILE A 252 28.08 -18.68 35.64
N THR A 253 27.46 -18.92 36.80
CA THR A 253 26.91 -17.86 37.63
C THR A 253 27.94 -16.81 37.99
N ARG A 254 29.15 -17.23 38.35
CA ARG A 254 30.26 -16.31 38.68
C ARG A 254 30.66 -15.44 37.47
N ILE A 255 30.75 -16.04 36.27
CA ILE A 255 31.11 -15.35 35.05
C ILE A 255 30.03 -14.30 34.74
N LEU A 256 28.73 -14.66 34.76
CA LEU A 256 27.62 -13.79 34.47
C LEU A 256 27.49 -12.66 35.50
N THR A 257 27.71 -12.96 36.79
CA THR A 257 27.73 -11.95 37.86
C THR A 257 28.85 -10.95 37.67
N SER A 258 30.08 -11.43 37.42
CA SER A 258 31.24 -10.57 37.19
C SER A 258 31.04 -9.64 35.98
N PHE A 259 30.49 -10.15 34.89
CA PHE A 259 30.13 -9.33 33.73
C PHE A 259 29.06 -8.30 34.08
N THR A 260 28.03 -8.70 34.82
CA THR A 260 26.92 -7.81 35.21
C THR A 260 27.40 -6.69 36.12
N ASP A 261 28.39 -6.97 37.02
CA ASP A 261 29.03 -5.97 37.87
C ASP A 261 29.78 -4.90 37.03
N GLU A 262 30.45 -5.34 35.95
CA GLU A 262 31.12 -4.47 34.99
C GLU A 262 30.11 -3.60 34.18
N LEU A 263 28.92 -4.13 33.91
CA LEU A 263 27.88 -3.44 33.17
C LEU A 263 27.13 -2.40 34.01
N ARG A 264 26.98 -2.59 35.34
CA ARG A 264 26.19 -1.73 36.21
C ARG A 264 26.43 -0.23 36.07
N PRO A 265 27.64 0.28 35.96
CA PRO A 265 27.89 1.70 35.79
C PRO A 265 27.28 2.29 34.51
N ALA A 266 27.10 1.46 33.48
CA ALA A 266 26.57 1.88 32.17
C ALA A 266 25.04 1.70 32.02
N ILE A 267 24.33 1.23 33.05
CA ILE A 267 22.90 0.89 32.96
C ILE A 267 22.04 2.04 32.46
N ASP A 268 22.26 3.26 32.96
CA ASP A 268 21.45 4.41 32.57
C ASP A 268 21.69 4.80 31.13
N GLU A 269 22.93 4.75 30.65
CA GLU A 269 23.28 5.00 29.24
C GLU A 269 22.72 3.90 28.32
N ILE A 270 22.76 2.65 28.76
CA ILE A 270 22.14 1.52 28.00
C ILE A 270 20.64 1.72 27.90
N ILE A 271 19.95 2.07 29.00
CA ILE A 271 18.50 2.32 28.98
C ILE A 271 18.19 3.47 28.02
N TYR A 272 18.99 4.55 28.02
CA TYR A 272 18.82 5.66 27.10
C TYR A 272 18.97 5.23 25.62
N SER A 273 19.94 4.34 25.35
CA SER A 273 20.11 3.78 24.00
C SER A 273 18.94 2.86 23.60
N TYR A 274 18.27 2.21 24.54
CA TYR A 274 17.03 1.44 24.28
C TYR A 274 15.82 2.34 24.04
N GLU A 275 15.74 3.52 24.65
CA GLU A 275 14.71 4.52 24.30
C GLU A 275 14.89 5.00 22.85
N PHE A 276 16.12 5.23 22.40
CA PHE A 276 16.41 5.50 21.00
C PHE A 276 16.00 4.35 20.09
N LEU A 277 16.32 3.10 20.44
CA LEU A 277 15.91 1.93 19.66
C LEU A 277 14.37 1.82 19.56
N ALA A 278 13.68 2.12 20.66
CA ALA A 278 12.22 2.17 20.72
C ALA A 278 11.64 3.24 19.80
N GLU A 279 12.24 4.44 19.82
CA GLU A 279 11.82 5.54 18.97
C GLU A 279 12.04 5.25 17.48
N ILE A 280 13.16 4.64 17.13
CA ILE A 280 13.45 4.20 15.75
C ILE A 280 12.47 3.13 15.27
N ASP A 281 12.12 2.14 16.10
CA ASP A 281 11.10 1.13 15.77
C ASP A 281 9.73 1.78 15.52
N PHE A 282 9.36 2.74 16.37
CA PHE A 282 8.13 3.50 16.23
C PHE A 282 8.13 4.36 14.94
N ILE A 283 9.22 5.08 14.64
CA ILE A 283 9.33 5.88 13.42
C ILE A 283 9.26 4.97 12.18
N ARG A 284 9.94 3.82 12.21
CA ARG A 284 9.87 2.81 11.16
C ARG A 284 8.43 2.31 10.97
N ALA A 285 7.74 1.98 12.03
CA ALA A 285 6.36 1.52 11.98
C ALA A 285 5.42 2.58 11.37
N LYS A 286 5.60 3.86 11.73
CA LYS A 286 4.88 4.99 11.11
C LYS A 286 5.18 5.11 9.61
N ALA A 287 6.43 4.94 9.21
CA ALA A 287 6.84 5.01 7.81
C ALA A 287 6.25 3.87 6.97
N LEU A 288 6.27 2.64 7.46
CA LEU A 288 5.62 1.50 6.81
C LEU A 288 4.10 1.66 6.70
N PHE A 289 3.48 2.25 7.71
CA PHE A 289 2.06 2.58 7.65
C PHE A 289 1.79 3.67 6.61
N ALA A 290 2.64 4.70 6.54
CA ALA A 290 2.55 5.76 5.54
C ALA A 290 2.67 5.20 4.12
N GLU A 291 3.62 4.29 3.86
CA GLU A 291 3.76 3.61 2.57
C GLU A 291 2.48 2.84 2.18
N GLU A 292 1.88 2.10 3.12
CA GLU A 292 0.66 1.31 2.89
C GLU A 292 -0.54 2.16 2.48
N ILE A 293 -0.68 3.36 3.10
CA ILE A 293 -1.80 4.28 2.81
C ILE A 293 -1.48 5.33 1.74
N GLY A 294 -0.25 5.37 1.22
CA GLY A 294 0.22 6.42 0.31
C GLY A 294 0.34 7.78 1.00
N GLY A 295 0.85 7.78 2.24
CA GLY A 295 1.05 8.98 3.05
C GLY A 295 2.21 9.83 2.53
N VAL A 296 1.99 11.14 2.48
CA VAL A 296 2.98 12.14 2.07
C VAL A 296 3.19 13.16 3.17
N LEU A 297 4.26 13.94 3.06
CA LEU A 297 4.53 15.11 3.92
C LEU A 297 3.94 16.36 3.24
N PRO A 298 2.78 16.89 3.69
CA PRO A 298 2.26 18.15 3.17
C PRO A 298 3.11 19.34 3.64
N THR A 299 2.95 20.50 3.02
CA THR A 299 3.51 21.74 3.53
C THR A 299 2.88 22.07 4.88
N PHE A 300 3.64 21.90 5.97
CA PHE A 300 3.17 22.11 7.34
C PHE A 300 3.58 23.48 7.84
N GLU A 301 2.61 24.32 8.23
CA GLU A 301 2.83 25.72 8.57
C GLU A 301 2.27 26.06 9.96
N ASN A 302 2.89 27.04 10.63
CA ASN A 302 2.37 27.54 11.91
C ASN A 302 1.22 28.54 11.69
N THR A 303 0.23 28.15 10.93
CA THR A 303 -0.98 28.90 10.57
C THR A 303 -2.21 28.11 10.98
N ARG A 304 -3.40 28.67 10.74
CA ARG A 304 -4.69 28.02 11.01
C ARG A 304 -5.45 27.81 9.69
N GLN A 305 -4.80 27.15 8.73
CA GLN A 305 -5.38 26.92 7.41
C GLN A 305 -5.38 25.46 7.06
N ILE A 306 -6.32 25.06 6.25
CA ILE A 306 -6.42 23.76 5.59
C ILE A 306 -6.58 24.03 4.10
N GLU A 307 -5.65 23.57 3.30
CA GLU A 307 -5.75 23.56 1.84
C GLU A 307 -5.31 22.18 1.36
N TRP A 308 -6.24 21.23 1.36
CA TRP A 308 -5.99 19.84 1.05
C TRP A 308 -6.47 19.48 -0.34
N PHE A 309 -5.62 18.80 -1.08
CA PHE A 309 -5.90 18.26 -2.39
C PHE A 309 -5.80 16.73 -2.34
N HIS A 310 -6.82 16.07 -2.88
CA HIS A 310 -6.89 14.60 -2.95
C HIS A 310 -6.72 13.90 -1.60
N ALA A 311 -7.22 14.51 -0.53
CA ALA A 311 -7.17 13.89 0.79
C ALA A 311 -8.06 12.65 0.87
N VAL A 312 -7.54 11.57 1.45
CA VAL A 312 -8.17 10.26 1.46
C VAL A 312 -8.30 9.75 2.90
N HIS A 313 -9.47 9.20 3.23
CA HIS A 313 -9.65 8.56 4.54
C HIS A 313 -8.89 7.22 4.59
N PRO A 314 -7.83 7.06 5.41
CA PRO A 314 -6.94 5.91 5.34
C PRO A 314 -7.66 4.56 5.57
N LEU A 315 -8.51 4.45 6.59
CA LEU A 315 -9.23 3.20 6.86
C LEU A 315 -10.22 2.85 5.74
N LEU A 316 -10.90 3.84 5.18
CA LEU A 316 -11.81 3.62 4.05
C LEU A 316 -11.02 3.20 2.80
N TYR A 317 -9.86 3.82 2.56
CA TYR A 317 -8.96 3.44 1.47
C TYR A 317 -8.53 1.98 1.58
N LEU A 318 -8.05 1.55 2.74
CA LEU A 318 -7.62 0.17 2.97
C LEU A 318 -8.78 -0.83 2.78
N SER A 319 -9.99 -0.47 3.28
CA SER A 319 -11.18 -1.29 3.11
C SER A 319 -11.61 -1.44 1.66
N LEU A 320 -11.67 -0.33 0.91
CA LEU A 320 -12.04 -0.33 -0.51
C LEU A 320 -10.98 -1.00 -1.39
N LYS A 321 -9.70 -0.81 -1.08
CA LYS A 321 -8.58 -1.47 -1.78
C LYS A 321 -8.68 -2.99 -1.68
N ARG A 322 -9.05 -3.53 -0.50
CA ARG A 322 -9.31 -4.97 -0.31
C ARG A 322 -10.48 -5.48 -1.15
N GLN A 323 -11.46 -4.61 -1.45
CA GLN A 323 -12.63 -4.92 -2.29
C GLN A 323 -12.40 -4.62 -3.78
N GLY A 324 -11.21 -4.18 -4.20
CA GLY A 324 -10.93 -3.77 -5.58
C GLY A 324 -11.68 -2.51 -6.04
N LYS A 325 -12.18 -1.69 -5.09
CA LYS A 325 -12.92 -0.45 -5.37
C LYS A 325 -12.02 0.77 -5.21
N THR A 326 -12.30 1.82 -5.97
CA THR A 326 -11.60 3.10 -5.88
C THR A 326 -12.29 4.03 -4.88
N ILE A 327 -11.49 4.78 -4.12
CA ILE A 327 -11.97 5.83 -3.23
C ILE A 327 -12.08 7.16 -4.00
N VAL A 328 -13.07 7.99 -3.63
CA VAL A 328 -13.17 9.36 -4.13
C VAL A 328 -12.45 10.28 -3.15
N PRO A 329 -11.40 11.00 -3.58
CA PRO A 329 -10.65 11.89 -2.71
C PRO A 329 -11.43 13.17 -2.38
N LEU A 330 -11.04 13.80 -1.27
CA LEU A 330 -11.61 15.05 -0.77
C LEU A 330 -10.66 16.23 -1.08
N ASP A 331 -11.18 17.26 -1.72
CA ASP A 331 -10.54 18.56 -1.86
C ASP A 331 -11.24 19.54 -0.89
N LEU A 332 -10.46 20.25 -0.05
CA LEU A 332 -10.98 21.08 1.02
C LEU A 332 -10.10 22.32 1.23
N THR A 333 -10.75 23.49 1.39
CA THR A 333 -10.04 24.73 1.74
C THR A 333 -10.77 25.44 2.87
N LEU A 334 -10.05 25.72 3.96
CA LEU A 334 -10.43 26.62 5.04
C LEU A 334 -9.30 27.61 5.26
N ASP A 335 -9.61 28.89 5.20
CA ASP A 335 -8.68 29.99 5.36
C ASP A 335 -9.24 31.09 6.29
N GLU A 336 -8.56 32.21 6.47
CA GLU A 336 -9.02 33.29 7.32
C GLU A 336 -10.33 33.92 6.81
N LYS A 337 -10.61 33.85 5.50
CA LYS A 337 -11.84 34.39 4.91
C LYS A 337 -13.01 33.44 5.03
N ASN A 338 -12.73 32.15 4.89
CA ASN A 338 -13.73 31.09 4.88
C ASN A 338 -13.36 30.07 5.97
N ARG A 339 -13.63 30.42 7.23
CA ARG A 339 -13.25 29.59 8.38
C ARG A 339 -14.17 28.43 8.63
N ILE A 340 -15.46 28.61 8.35
CA ILE A 340 -16.49 27.58 8.58
C ILE A 340 -17.07 27.14 7.24
N LEU A 341 -16.99 25.85 6.96
CA LEU A 341 -17.63 25.23 5.81
C LEU A 341 -18.92 24.55 6.23
N LEU A 342 -20.06 25.05 5.70
CA LEU A 342 -21.37 24.48 5.94
C LEU A 342 -21.75 23.52 4.81
N ILE A 343 -21.69 22.21 5.06
CA ILE A 343 -21.94 21.17 4.04
C ILE A 343 -23.39 20.73 4.06
N SER A 344 -24.03 20.78 2.90
CA SER A 344 -25.38 20.28 2.68
C SER A 344 -25.43 19.23 1.58
N GLY A 345 -26.52 18.49 1.48
CA GLY A 345 -26.68 17.41 0.50
C GLY A 345 -27.38 16.17 1.08
N PRO A 346 -27.52 15.08 0.29
CA PRO A 346 -28.17 13.86 0.76
C PRO A 346 -27.36 13.17 1.86
N ASN A 347 -28.02 12.43 2.77
CA ASN A 347 -27.33 11.70 3.85
C ASN A 347 -26.35 10.66 3.30
N ALA A 348 -26.74 9.90 2.27
CA ALA A 348 -25.86 8.96 1.59
C ALA A 348 -24.73 9.61 0.76
N GLY A 349 -24.63 10.95 0.73
CA GLY A 349 -23.63 11.71 -0.05
C GLY A 349 -22.21 11.69 0.50
N GLY A 350 -21.99 11.17 1.73
CA GLY A 350 -20.66 11.08 2.36
C GLY A 350 -20.31 12.27 3.27
N LYS A 351 -21.29 13.05 3.76
CA LYS A 351 -21.09 14.19 4.67
C LYS A 351 -20.31 13.80 5.94
N SER A 352 -20.79 12.80 6.67
CA SER A 352 -20.15 12.32 7.91
C SER A 352 -18.77 11.70 7.65
N VAL A 353 -18.55 11.08 6.48
CA VAL A 353 -17.24 10.60 6.06
C VAL A 353 -16.28 11.77 5.83
N CYS A 354 -16.74 12.85 5.23
CA CYS A 354 -15.95 14.07 5.06
C CYS A 354 -15.47 14.62 6.41
N LEU A 355 -16.39 14.77 7.39
CA LEU A 355 -16.05 15.21 8.75
C LEU A 355 -15.02 14.30 9.42
N LYS A 356 -15.27 12.96 9.39
CA LYS A 356 -14.35 11.97 9.95
C LYS A 356 -12.98 12.01 9.26
N THR A 357 -12.95 12.22 7.95
CA THR A 357 -11.69 12.34 7.19
C THR A 357 -10.89 13.53 7.70
N VAL A 358 -11.52 14.69 7.84
CA VAL A 358 -10.82 15.90 8.31
C VAL A 358 -10.34 15.73 9.75
N GLY A 359 -11.21 15.23 10.65
CA GLY A 359 -10.83 14.98 12.03
C GLY A 359 -9.67 14.01 12.16
N LEU A 360 -9.73 12.89 11.42
CA LEU A 360 -8.70 11.86 11.47
C LEU A 360 -7.36 12.36 10.89
N LEU A 361 -7.36 12.96 9.70
CA LEU A 361 -6.11 13.41 9.07
C LEU A 361 -5.46 14.55 9.85
N GLN A 362 -6.23 15.51 10.36
CA GLN A 362 -5.68 16.58 11.19
C GLN A 362 -5.10 16.05 12.51
N TYR A 363 -5.78 15.08 13.12
CA TYR A 363 -5.30 14.41 14.33
C TYR A 363 -4.03 13.60 14.06
N MET A 364 -3.99 12.85 12.97
CA MET A 364 -2.81 12.09 12.53
C MET A 364 -1.59 13.00 12.33
N LEU A 365 -1.76 14.11 11.60
CA LEU A 365 -0.68 15.09 11.38
C LEU A 365 -0.11 15.62 12.70
N GLN A 366 -0.98 15.97 13.65
CA GLN A 366 -0.57 16.48 14.95
C GLN A 366 -0.07 15.40 15.93
N CYS A 367 -0.19 14.13 15.56
CA CYS A 367 0.51 12.99 16.16
C CYS A 367 1.82 12.62 15.44
N GLY A 368 2.27 13.41 14.45
CA GLY A 368 3.49 13.16 13.69
C GLY A 368 3.38 12.00 12.70
N LEU A 369 2.18 11.74 12.15
CA LEU A 369 1.90 10.75 11.12
C LEU A 369 1.74 11.41 9.76
N LEU A 370 2.31 10.82 8.73
CA LEU A 370 2.09 11.21 7.34
C LEU A 370 0.68 10.80 6.90
N VAL A 371 0.10 11.56 5.98
CA VAL A 371 -1.30 11.43 5.59
C VAL A 371 -1.48 11.25 4.08
N PRO A 372 -2.47 10.47 3.64
CA PRO A 372 -2.73 10.25 2.23
C PRO A 372 -3.43 11.46 1.59
N MET A 373 -2.65 12.32 0.96
CA MET A 373 -3.13 13.48 0.19
C MET A 373 -2.10 13.85 -0.88
N HIS A 374 -2.34 14.91 -1.63
CA HIS A 374 -1.36 15.38 -2.60
C HIS A 374 -0.26 16.21 -1.88
N ASP A 375 0.98 16.13 -2.36
CA ASP A 375 2.17 16.77 -1.79
C ASP A 375 2.11 18.31 -1.76
N ASN A 376 1.37 18.92 -2.69
CA ASN A 376 1.13 20.37 -2.72
C ASN A 376 0.09 20.86 -1.70
N SER A 377 -0.47 19.97 -0.89
CA SER A 377 -1.40 20.34 0.18
C SER A 377 -0.70 21.14 1.28
N ARG A 378 -1.43 22.09 1.87
CA ARG A 378 -0.96 22.88 3.00
C ARG A 378 -1.83 22.63 4.21
N THR A 379 -1.23 22.53 5.36
CA THR A 379 -1.93 22.29 6.61
C THR A 379 -1.34 23.12 7.75
N GLY A 380 -2.21 23.61 8.59
CA GLY A 380 -1.86 24.36 9.79
C GLY A 380 -2.08 23.55 11.06
N ILE A 381 -1.97 24.24 12.20
CA ILE A 381 -2.12 23.66 13.54
C ILE A 381 -3.37 24.17 14.21
N PHE A 382 -4.14 23.26 14.79
CA PHE A 382 -5.23 23.60 15.71
C PHE A 382 -4.88 23.19 17.13
N LYS A 383 -5.13 24.07 18.09
CA LYS A 383 -4.88 23.75 19.51
C LYS A 383 -5.99 22.89 20.10
N ASP A 384 -7.20 23.04 19.55
CA ASP A 384 -8.38 22.37 20.02
C ASP A 384 -9.11 21.74 18.84
N ILE A 385 -9.57 20.49 19.01
CA ILE A 385 -10.45 19.83 18.04
C ILE A 385 -11.67 19.32 18.82
N PHE A 386 -12.85 19.78 18.43
CA PHE A 386 -14.10 19.40 19.03
C PHE A 386 -14.98 18.72 18.00
N ILE A 387 -15.47 17.52 18.34
CA ILE A 387 -16.34 16.77 17.43
C ILE A 387 -17.68 16.45 18.07
N ASP A 388 -18.71 16.49 17.23
CA ASP A 388 -20.05 16.01 17.52
C ASP A 388 -20.52 15.21 16.30
N ILE A 389 -20.17 13.92 16.28
CA ILE A 389 -20.39 12.98 15.16
C ILE A 389 -20.97 11.70 15.71
N GLY A 390 -22.06 11.22 15.09
CA GLY A 390 -22.73 9.95 15.41
C GLY A 390 -23.82 10.11 16.44
N ASP A 391 -24.79 9.20 16.40
CA ASP A 391 -25.90 9.10 17.34
C ASP A 391 -25.40 8.44 18.64
N GLU A 392 -25.32 9.20 19.71
CA GLU A 392 -25.12 8.64 21.06
C GLU A 392 -26.44 8.03 21.57
N GLN A 393 -26.80 6.88 21.04
CA GLN A 393 -27.83 6.02 21.61
C GLN A 393 -27.17 5.02 22.55
N SER A 394 -26.64 5.49 23.68
CA SER A 394 -26.34 4.56 24.78
C SER A 394 -27.61 4.31 25.58
N ILE A 395 -27.92 3.03 25.75
CA ILE A 395 -29.06 2.59 26.62
C ILE A 395 -28.82 3.01 28.08
N GLU A 396 -27.59 3.40 28.40
CA GLU A 396 -27.14 3.76 29.77
C GLU A 396 -27.33 5.25 30.08
N ASP A 397 -27.38 6.14 29.06
CA ASP A 397 -27.63 7.57 29.25
C ASP A 397 -29.09 7.90 28.84
N ASP A 398 -29.94 8.23 29.79
CA ASP A 398 -31.34 8.68 29.61
C ASP A 398 -31.53 9.99 28.82
N LEU A 399 -30.44 10.50 28.20
CA LEU A 399 -30.46 11.72 27.40
C LEU A 399 -30.90 11.40 25.96
N SER A 400 -31.93 12.13 25.49
CA SER A 400 -32.28 12.06 24.07
C SER A 400 -31.12 12.58 23.23
N THR A 401 -30.96 12.11 21.98
CA THR A 401 -29.93 12.51 21.02
C THR A 401 -29.79 14.05 20.94
N TYR A 402 -30.91 14.79 21.00
CA TYR A 402 -30.89 16.24 21.00
C TYR A 402 -30.24 16.85 22.26
N SER A 403 -30.52 16.30 23.45
CA SER A 403 -29.94 16.79 24.70
C SER A 403 -28.43 16.57 24.78
N SER A 404 -27.94 15.45 24.25
CA SER A 404 -26.51 15.14 24.13
C SER A 404 -25.83 16.15 23.18
N HIS A 405 -26.45 16.36 22.01
CA HIS A 405 -25.99 17.36 21.04
C HIS A 405 -25.91 18.76 21.67
N LEU A 406 -26.95 19.22 22.36
CA LEU A 406 -26.92 20.51 23.05
C LEU A 406 -25.86 20.60 24.17
N THR A 407 -25.59 19.49 24.84
CA THR A 407 -24.51 19.43 25.85
C THR A 407 -23.14 19.62 25.23
N HIS A 408 -22.88 19.01 24.05
CA HIS A 408 -21.67 19.25 23.29
C HIS A 408 -21.61 20.71 22.80
N MET A 409 -22.71 21.27 22.28
CA MET A 409 -22.77 22.67 21.84
C MET A 409 -22.48 23.65 22.97
N LYS A 410 -23.04 23.40 24.17
CA LYS A 410 -22.73 24.18 25.39
C LYS A 410 -21.23 24.17 25.69
N TYR A 411 -20.57 22.99 25.56
CA TYR A 411 -19.13 22.89 25.75
C TYR A 411 -18.35 23.67 24.69
N PHE A 412 -18.74 23.54 23.39
CA PHE A 412 -18.10 24.23 22.26
C PHE A 412 -18.22 25.75 22.42
N VAL A 413 -19.41 26.26 22.72
CA VAL A 413 -19.64 27.71 22.93
C VAL A 413 -18.76 28.27 24.05
N ARG A 414 -18.49 27.49 25.11
CA ARG A 414 -17.64 27.94 26.21
C ARG A 414 -16.16 27.95 25.85
N ASN A 415 -15.67 26.90 25.17
CA ASN A 415 -14.26 26.62 25.01
C ASN A 415 -13.70 26.96 23.63
N ALA A 416 -14.53 27.05 22.58
CA ALA A 416 -14.07 27.38 21.25
C ALA A 416 -13.48 28.80 21.16
N ASN A 417 -12.44 28.92 20.41
CA ASN A 417 -11.68 30.14 20.11
C ASN A 417 -11.10 30.05 18.69
N GLU A 418 -10.34 31.05 18.30
CA GLU A 418 -9.72 31.12 16.96
C GLU A 418 -8.74 30.00 16.61
N ASN A 419 -8.28 29.18 17.59
CA ASN A 419 -7.41 28.04 17.40
C ASN A 419 -8.15 26.71 17.41
N SER A 420 -9.49 26.74 17.42
CA SER A 420 -10.33 25.55 17.54
C SER A 420 -10.86 25.14 16.17
N LEU A 421 -10.85 23.82 15.91
CA LEU A 421 -11.50 23.16 14.77
C LEU A 421 -12.74 22.43 15.25
N LEU A 422 -13.91 22.83 14.74
CA LEU A 422 -15.22 22.27 15.10
C LEU A 422 -15.68 21.32 13.98
N LEU A 423 -16.06 20.10 14.32
CA LEU A 423 -16.58 19.10 13.37
C LEU A 423 -17.93 18.63 13.87
N ILE A 424 -19.02 19.14 13.27
CA ILE A 424 -20.38 18.94 13.76
C ILE A 424 -21.21 18.29 12.64
N ASP A 425 -21.79 17.13 12.95
CA ASP A 425 -22.68 16.43 12.04
C ASP A 425 -24.15 16.70 12.37
N GLU A 426 -25.00 16.75 11.36
CA GLU A 426 -26.46 16.97 11.44
C GLU A 426 -26.87 18.14 12.35
N PHE A 427 -26.18 19.27 12.25
CA PHE A 427 -26.32 20.43 13.13
C PHE A 427 -27.73 20.94 13.21
N GLY A 428 -28.28 20.99 14.44
CA GLY A 428 -29.64 21.38 14.79
C GLY A 428 -30.66 20.23 14.69
N GLY A 429 -30.25 19.02 14.30
CA GLY A 429 -31.11 17.83 14.19
C GLY A 429 -31.68 17.34 15.52
N GLY A 430 -32.64 16.43 15.45
CA GLY A 430 -33.18 15.74 16.63
C GLY A 430 -34.30 16.44 17.40
N THR A 431 -34.80 17.60 16.92
CA THR A 431 -35.92 18.33 17.52
C THR A 431 -36.85 18.93 16.45
N GLU A 432 -37.85 19.71 16.87
CA GLU A 432 -38.75 20.43 15.98
C GLU A 432 -37.93 21.35 15.05
N PRO A 433 -38.12 21.25 13.72
CA PRO A 433 -37.24 21.88 12.73
C PRO A 433 -37.09 23.40 12.84
N GLN A 434 -38.13 24.14 13.21
CA GLN A 434 -38.07 25.59 13.30
C GLN A 434 -37.24 26.03 14.50
N ILE A 435 -37.45 25.40 15.65
CA ILE A 435 -36.72 25.71 16.90
C ILE A 435 -35.29 25.24 16.78
N GLY A 436 -35.07 24.00 16.31
CA GLY A 436 -33.71 23.42 16.10
C GLY A 436 -32.89 24.27 15.15
N GLY A 437 -33.51 24.70 14.02
CA GLY A 437 -32.85 25.56 13.04
C GLY A 437 -32.48 26.95 13.60
N ALA A 438 -33.36 27.59 14.41
CA ALA A 438 -33.09 28.90 15.02
C ALA A 438 -31.98 28.83 16.08
N ILE A 439 -31.96 27.77 16.88
CA ILE A 439 -30.89 27.55 17.87
C ILE A 439 -29.56 27.29 17.17
N ALA A 440 -29.55 26.48 16.11
CA ALA A 440 -28.36 26.18 15.33
C ALA A 440 -27.79 27.44 14.67
N GLU A 441 -28.65 28.33 14.13
CA GLU A 441 -28.23 29.60 13.53
C GLU A 441 -27.57 30.52 14.56
N ALA A 442 -28.18 30.68 15.74
CA ALA A 442 -27.58 31.45 16.82
C ALA A 442 -26.24 30.90 17.32
N LEU A 443 -26.10 29.57 17.36
CA LEU A 443 -24.85 28.90 17.72
C LEU A 443 -23.78 29.10 16.62
N LEU A 444 -24.15 28.99 15.36
CA LEU A 444 -23.27 29.19 14.19
C LEU A 444 -22.73 30.64 14.19
N ASP A 445 -23.60 31.63 14.39
CA ASP A 445 -23.20 33.02 14.53
C ASP A 445 -22.19 33.20 15.70
N ARG A 446 -22.45 32.55 16.84
CA ARG A 446 -21.53 32.60 18.00
C ARG A 446 -20.16 31.98 17.69
N PHE A 447 -20.08 30.87 16.97
CA PHE A 447 -18.81 30.27 16.54
C PHE A 447 -18.08 31.18 15.57
N ASN A 448 -18.78 31.80 14.63
CA ASN A 448 -18.21 32.74 13.69
C ASN A 448 -17.65 33.99 14.38
N GLN A 449 -18.36 34.59 15.35
CA GLN A 449 -17.89 35.70 16.16
C GLN A 449 -16.61 35.37 16.96
N LYS A 450 -16.44 34.11 17.35
CA LYS A 450 -15.22 33.61 18.02
C LYS A 450 -14.09 33.30 17.05
N HIS A 451 -14.28 33.52 15.78
CA HIS A 451 -13.32 33.18 14.72
C HIS A 451 -12.91 31.70 14.70
N ALA A 452 -13.76 30.80 15.18
CA ALA A 452 -13.49 29.38 15.15
C ALA A 452 -13.49 28.84 13.71
N TYR A 453 -12.68 27.83 13.46
CA TYR A 453 -12.67 27.06 12.22
C TYR A 453 -13.62 25.88 12.37
N GLY A 454 -14.24 25.43 11.28
CA GLY A 454 -15.11 24.28 11.40
C GLY A 454 -15.66 23.74 10.09
N ILE A 455 -16.11 22.49 10.16
CA ILE A 455 -16.91 21.84 9.13
C ILE A 455 -18.19 21.35 9.78
N ILE A 456 -19.31 21.84 9.28
CA ILE A 456 -20.62 21.62 9.87
C ILE A 456 -21.53 21.06 8.80
N THR A 457 -22.20 19.96 9.06
CA THR A 457 -23.21 19.44 8.12
C THR A 457 -24.61 19.81 8.58
N THR A 458 -25.48 20.09 7.66
CA THR A 458 -26.88 20.44 7.99
C THR A 458 -27.85 20.13 6.88
N HIS A 459 -29.12 19.97 7.27
CA HIS A 459 -30.28 19.92 6.36
C HIS A 459 -31.10 21.18 6.38
N TYR A 460 -30.84 22.13 7.29
CA TYR A 460 -31.65 23.33 7.49
C TYR A 460 -31.31 24.40 6.46
N GLN A 461 -32.37 24.96 5.89
CA GLN A 461 -32.24 26.01 4.86
C GLN A 461 -31.83 27.34 5.42
N ASN A 462 -32.37 27.74 6.61
CA ASN A 462 -31.99 28.97 7.25
C ASN A 462 -30.51 29.11 7.45
N LEU A 463 -29.82 28.01 7.83
CA LEU A 463 -28.35 27.98 7.98
C LEU A 463 -27.64 28.22 6.63
N LYS A 464 -28.18 27.67 5.53
CA LYS A 464 -27.61 27.89 4.20
C LYS A 464 -27.69 29.35 3.77
N HIS A 465 -28.83 30.00 4.03
CA HIS A 465 -29.02 31.44 3.75
C HIS A 465 -28.12 32.28 4.69
N PHE A 466 -28.09 31.94 5.97
CA PHE A 466 -27.22 32.62 6.91
C PHE A 466 -25.75 32.59 6.46
N ALA A 467 -25.30 31.46 5.90
CA ALA A 467 -23.93 31.28 5.39
C ALA A 467 -23.68 32.12 4.08
N GLU A 468 -24.70 32.43 3.30
CA GLU A 468 -24.58 33.30 2.12
C GLU A 468 -24.40 34.77 2.53
N ASP A 469 -25.03 35.17 3.62
CA ASP A 469 -25.05 36.57 4.10
C ASP A 469 -23.94 36.90 5.09
N SER A 470 -23.20 35.86 5.59
CA SER A 470 -22.23 36.01 6.66
C SER A 470 -20.79 35.88 6.15
N GLU A 471 -19.93 36.86 6.47
CA GLU A 471 -18.49 36.72 6.27
C GLU A 471 -17.88 35.62 7.20
N GLY A 472 -16.96 34.85 6.72
CA GLY A 472 -16.29 33.78 7.48
C GLY A 472 -16.93 32.40 7.34
N ILE A 473 -18.11 32.30 6.73
CA ILE A 473 -18.82 31.04 6.52
C ILE A 473 -19.03 30.85 5.01
N ILE A 474 -18.81 29.64 4.53
CA ILE A 474 -19.00 29.28 3.14
C ILE A 474 -19.86 28.03 3.01
N ASN A 475 -20.80 28.05 2.05
CA ASN A 475 -21.60 26.88 1.71
C ASN A 475 -20.81 25.83 0.92
N GLY A 476 -21.10 24.55 1.13
CA GLY A 476 -20.61 23.42 0.38
C GLY A 476 -21.70 22.41 0.06
N ALA A 477 -21.59 21.76 -1.08
CA ALA A 477 -22.53 20.76 -1.55
C ALA A 477 -21.86 19.41 -1.78
N MET A 478 -22.42 18.32 -1.24
CA MET A 478 -22.08 16.97 -1.70
C MET A 478 -22.79 16.69 -3.02
N LEU A 479 -21.99 16.39 -4.06
CA LEU A 479 -22.51 16.21 -5.41
C LEU A 479 -23.25 14.88 -5.57
N TYR A 480 -24.34 14.92 -6.35
CA TYR A 480 -25.18 13.78 -6.66
C TYR A 480 -25.42 13.68 -8.17
N ASP A 481 -25.35 12.47 -8.74
CA ASP A 481 -25.67 12.23 -10.15
C ASP A 481 -27.15 11.88 -10.29
N ARG A 482 -27.92 12.78 -10.94
CA ARG A 482 -29.36 12.61 -11.17
C ARG A 482 -29.67 11.52 -12.21
N HIS A 483 -28.82 11.35 -13.21
CA HIS A 483 -29.07 10.38 -14.27
C HIS A 483 -28.86 8.95 -13.78
N LEU A 484 -27.77 8.74 -13.02
CA LEU A 484 -27.46 7.45 -12.41
C LEU A 484 -28.12 7.27 -11.03
N MET A 485 -28.75 8.34 -10.50
CA MET A 485 -29.40 8.34 -9.18
C MET A 485 -28.47 7.86 -8.05
N GLN A 486 -27.20 8.33 -8.05
CA GLN A 486 -26.22 7.90 -7.05
C GLN A 486 -25.31 9.05 -6.61
N PRO A 487 -24.79 8.97 -5.36
CA PRO A 487 -23.87 9.98 -4.85
C PRO A 487 -22.53 9.89 -5.59
N LEU A 488 -21.93 11.05 -5.82
CA LEU A 488 -20.60 11.15 -6.43
C LEU A 488 -19.50 11.24 -5.38
N PHE A 489 -19.84 11.39 -4.10
CA PHE A 489 -18.93 11.56 -2.98
C PHE A 489 -17.91 12.71 -3.16
N LYS A 490 -18.22 13.68 -4.01
CA LYS A 490 -17.38 14.85 -4.26
C LYS A 490 -17.98 16.08 -3.57
N LEU A 491 -17.13 16.86 -2.91
CA LEU A 491 -17.47 18.14 -2.31
C LEU A 491 -17.30 19.25 -3.34
N SER A 492 -18.26 20.16 -3.43
CA SER A 492 -18.19 21.40 -4.21
C SER A 492 -18.38 22.58 -3.26
N ILE A 493 -17.37 23.42 -3.11
CA ILE A 493 -17.38 24.60 -2.21
C ILE A 493 -17.94 25.80 -2.96
N GLY A 494 -18.69 26.65 -2.25
CA GLY A 494 -19.22 27.93 -2.72
C GLY A 494 -20.70 27.96 -3.06
N ASN A 495 -21.41 26.82 -3.05
CA ASN A 495 -22.85 26.77 -3.27
C ASN A 495 -23.49 25.77 -2.28
N PRO A 496 -24.73 26.03 -1.80
CA PRO A 496 -25.46 25.09 -0.97
C PRO A 496 -25.93 23.88 -1.80
N GLY A 497 -26.01 22.71 -1.16
CA GLY A 497 -26.52 21.48 -1.78
C GLY A 497 -28.00 21.24 -1.58
N SER A 498 -28.63 20.51 -2.53
CA SER A 498 -29.97 19.97 -2.39
C SER A 498 -29.97 18.66 -1.59
N SER A 499 -31.10 18.37 -0.93
CA SER A 499 -31.28 17.10 -0.21
C SER A 499 -31.56 15.90 -1.14
N PHE A 500 -32.03 16.16 -2.37
CA PHE A 500 -32.46 15.16 -3.36
C PHE A 500 -33.51 14.17 -2.83
N ALA A 501 -34.30 14.58 -1.83
CA ALA A 501 -35.24 13.70 -1.14
C ALA A 501 -36.27 13.07 -2.09
N ILE A 502 -36.82 13.87 -3.03
CA ILE A 502 -37.82 13.42 -4.03
C ILE A 502 -37.19 12.41 -4.97
N GLU A 503 -35.98 12.67 -5.45
CA GLU A 503 -35.25 11.77 -6.35
C GLU A 503 -34.90 10.43 -5.68
N ILE A 504 -34.50 10.50 -4.42
CA ILE A 504 -34.20 9.30 -3.61
C ILE A 504 -35.49 8.51 -3.37
N ALA A 505 -36.60 9.16 -3.02
CA ALA A 505 -37.91 8.51 -2.85
C ALA A 505 -38.33 7.76 -4.12
N ARG A 506 -38.16 8.39 -5.28
CA ARG A 506 -38.43 7.78 -6.60
C ARG A 506 -37.52 6.58 -6.88
N LYS A 507 -36.24 6.67 -6.54
CA LYS A 507 -35.26 5.55 -6.68
C LYS A 507 -35.60 4.34 -5.84
N ILE A 508 -36.09 4.57 -4.62
CA ILE A 508 -36.48 3.50 -3.68
C ILE A 508 -37.78 2.84 -4.14
N GLY A 509 -38.51 3.47 -5.06
CA GLY A 509 -39.76 2.91 -5.62
C GLY A 509 -41.02 3.35 -4.89
N LEU A 510 -41.02 4.53 -4.19
CA LEU A 510 -42.26 5.08 -3.68
C LEU A 510 -43.25 5.33 -4.84
N PRO A 511 -44.56 5.03 -4.64
CA PRO A 511 -45.57 5.31 -5.65
C PRO A 511 -45.57 6.79 -6.10
N GLU A 512 -45.67 7.02 -7.40
CA GLU A 512 -45.63 8.37 -7.97
C GLU A 512 -46.75 9.28 -7.43
N GLU A 513 -47.90 8.69 -7.08
CA GLU A 513 -49.02 9.38 -6.43
C GLU A 513 -48.61 9.99 -5.07
N VAL A 514 -47.83 9.27 -4.29
CA VAL A 514 -47.33 9.76 -2.99
C VAL A 514 -46.28 10.87 -3.21
N ILE A 515 -45.43 10.70 -4.22
CA ILE A 515 -44.42 11.70 -4.58
C ILE A 515 -45.08 12.98 -5.09
N ALA A 516 -46.10 12.86 -5.93
CA ALA A 516 -46.87 14.01 -6.44
C ALA A 516 -47.58 14.77 -5.30
N ALA A 517 -48.26 14.04 -4.41
CA ALA A 517 -48.93 14.64 -3.26
C ALA A 517 -47.95 15.32 -2.29
N ALA A 518 -46.76 14.73 -2.08
CA ALA A 518 -45.70 15.34 -1.28
C ALA A 518 -45.15 16.61 -1.94
N SER A 519 -44.97 16.59 -3.25
CA SER A 519 -44.49 17.74 -4.04
C SER A 519 -45.49 18.91 -4.00
N GLU A 520 -46.77 18.61 -4.07
CA GLU A 520 -47.85 19.63 -3.98
C GLU A 520 -47.87 20.29 -2.57
N LYS A 521 -47.66 19.49 -1.50
CA LYS A 521 -47.64 20.03 -0.12
C LYS A 521 -46.40 20.90 0.16
N VAL A 522 -45.26 20.58 -0.47
CA VAL A 522 -44.01 21.36 -0.33
C VAL A 522 -44.11 22.71 -1.10
N GLY A 523 -44.90 22.74 -2.16
CA GLY A 523 -45.11 23.92 -3.01
C GLY A 523 -44.14 23.97 -4.22
N SER A 524 -44.64 24.47 -5.37
CA SER A 524 -43.87 24.54 -6.60
C SER A 524 -42.65 25.46 -6.51
N ALA A 525 -42.75 26.57 -5.80
CA ALA A 525 -41.67 27.54 -5.66
C ALA A 525 -40.43 26.95 -4.98
N TYR A 526 -40.62 26.08 -3.99
CA TYR A 526 -39.53 25.40 -3.31
C TYR A 526 -38.82 24.38 -4.20
N ILE A 527 -39.59 23.60 -4.97
CA ILE A 527 -39.08 22.60 -5.90
C ILE A 527 -38.32 23.27 -7.04
N ASP A 528 -38.83 24.41 -7.55
CA ASP A 528 -38.18 25.13 -8.63
C ASP A 528 -36.88 25.81 -8.18
N MET A 529 -36.84 26.33 -6.94
CA MET A 529 -35.60 26.84 -6.31
C MET A 529 -34.54 25.72 -6.13
N ASP A 530 -34.96 24.57 -5.65
CA ASP A 530 -34.04 23.42 -5.50
C ASP A 530 -33.51 22.94 -6.86
N LYS A 531 -34.34 22.92 -7.92
CA LYS A 531 -33.90 22.63 -9.29
C LYS A 531 -32.90 23.68 -9.81
N TYR A 532 -33.16 24.96 -9.56
CA TYR A 532 -32.29 26.05 -9.99
C TYR A 532 -30.91 25.98 -9.35
N LEU A 533 -30.84 25.72 -8.05
CA LEU A 533 -29.57 25.50 -7.35
C LEU A 533 -28.81 24.31 -7.93
N GLN A 534 -29.51 23.23 -8.29
CA GLN A 534 -28.91 22.06 -8.89
C GLN A 534 -28.35 22.34 -10.30
N ASP A 535 -29.03 23.17 -11.11
CA ASP A 535 -28.56 23.55 -12.44
C ASP A 535 -27.30 24.43 -12.34
N ILE A 536 -27.22 25.33 -11.38
CA ILE A 536 -26.03 26.15 -11.10
C ILE A 536 -24.83 25.26 -10.76
N VAL A 537 -25.02 24.28 -9.87
CA VAL A 537 -23.96 23.32 -9.48
C VAL A 537 -23.48 22.50 -10.68
N ARG A 538 -24.42 22.08 -11.56
CA ARG A 538 -24.09 21.36 -12.80
C ARG A 538 -23.28 22.22 -13.76
N ASP A 539 -23.68 23.47 -13.99
CA ASP A 539 -23.01 24.38 -14.92
C ASP A 539 -21.61 24.75 -14.39
N LYS A 540 -21.46 25.01 -13.09
CA LYS A 540 -20.16 25.21 -12.44
C LYS A 540 -19.25 24.02 -12.67
N ARG A 541 -19.75 22.80 -12.46
CA ARG A 541 -18.97 21.55 -12.67
C ARG A 541 -18.53 21.37 -14.12
N TYR A 542 -19.42 21.68 -15.07
CA TYR A 542 -19.10 21.65 -16.49
C TYR A 542 -17.92 22.59 -16.80
N TRP A 543 -17.97 23.81 -16.28
CA TRP A 543 -16.90 24.78 -16.47
C TRP A 543 -15.62 24.44 -15.75
N GLU A 544 -15.69 23.87 -14.55
CA GLU A 544 -14.52 23.37 -13.80
C GLU A 544 -13.82 22.21 -14.53
N SER A 545 -14.61 21.25 -15.03
CA SER A 545 -14.08 20.16 -15.85
C SER A 545 -13.41 20.66 -17.14
N LYS A 546 -14.03 21.66 -17.79
CA LYS A 546 -13.43 22.33 -18.96
C LYS A 546 -12.12 23.01 -18.61
N ARG A 547 -12.07 23.72 -17.48
CA ARG A 547 -10.88 24.42 -17.00
C ARG A 547 -9.74 23.43 -16.66
N GLN A 548 -10.05 22.32 -16.01
CA GLN A 548 -9.06 21.27 -15.75
C GLN A 548 -8.51 20.65 -17.04
N ASN A 549 -9.38 20.36 -18.00
CA ASN A 549 -8.97 19.84 -19.30
C ASN A 549 -8.08 20.85 -20.07
N ILE A 550 -8.36 22.14 -19.95
CA ILE A 550 -7.52 23.20 -20.54
C ILE A 550 -6.15 23.21 -19.87
N ARG A 551 -6.08 23.25 -18.53
CA ARG A 551 -4.81 23.22 -17.78
C ARG A 551 -3.97 21.98 -18.09
N GLN A 552 -4.59 20.80 -18.18
CA GLN A 552 -3.88 19.58 -18.57
C GLN A 552 -3.32 19.65 -19.99
N ARG A 553 -4.06 20.27 -20.91
CA ARG A 553 -3.59 20.49 -22.29
C ARG A 553 -2.45 21.50 -22.33
N GLU A 554 -2.54 22.59 -21.56
CA GLU A 554 -1.50 23.61 -21.42
C GLU A 554 -0.21 22.97 -20.88
N LYS A 555 -0.30 22.21 -19.78
CA LYS A 555 0.87 21.50 -19.22
C LYS A 555 1.50 20.53 -20.21
N LYS A 556 0.69 19.75 -20.93
CA LYS A 556 1.21 18.86 -22.01
C LYS A 556 1.86 19.64 -23.14
N LEU A 557 1.38 20.84 -23.44
CA LEU A 557 1.91 21.70 -24.47
C LEU A 557 3.26 22.29 -24.03
N GLU A 558 3.37 22.70 -22.78
CA GLU A 558 4.63 23.16 -22.16
C GLU A 558 5.69 22.04 -22.13
N GLU A 559 5.33 20.84 -21.67
CA GLU A 559 6.23 19.68 -21.68
C GLU A 559 6.71 19.35 -23.11
N LEU A 560 5.81 19.44 -24.08
CA LEU A 560 6.14 19.16 -25.49
C LEU A 560 7.04 20.23 -26.08
N THR A 561 6.82 21.49 -25.70
CA THR A 561 7.64 22.64 -26.12
C THR A 561 9.04 22.53 -25.54
N ALA A 562 9.16 22.26 -24.23
CA ALA A 562 10.44 22.05 -23.57
C ALA A 562 11.23 20.88 -24.18
N ARG A 563 10.54 19.80 -24.53
CA ARG A 563 11.16 18.65 -25.21
C ARG A 563 11.66 19.01 -26.61
N TYR A 564 10.89 19.76 -27.38
CA TYR A 564 11.34 20.23 -28.70
C TYR A 564 12.53 21.17 -28.62
N GLU A 565 12.55 22.06 -27.61
CA GLU A 565 13.72 22.96 -27.40
C GLU A 565 14.98 22.17 -27.02
N ALA A 566 14.85 21.18 -26.14
CA ALA A 566 15.98 20.28 -25.82
C ALA A 566 16.47 19.49 -27.00
N ASP A 567 15.57 18.95 -27.83
CA ASP A 567 15.92 18.23 -29.07
C ASP A 567 16.60 19.15 -30.09
N LEU A 568 16.21 20.42 -30.20
CA LEU A 568 16.86 21.42 -31.04
C LEU A 568 18.28 21.70 -30.58
N ILE A 569 18.49 21.90 -29.28
CA ILE A 569 19.85 22.13 -28.71
C ILE A 569 20.74 20.91 -28.96
N ALA A 570 20.21 19.70 -28.76
CA ALA A 570 20.94 18.45 -28.99
C ALA A 570 21.33 18.30 -30.48
N LEU A 571 20.43 18.61 -31.42
CA LEU A 571 20.67 18.59 -32.85
C LEU A 571 21.73 19.62 -33.28
N GLU A 572 21.70 20.82 -32.71
CA GLU A 572 22.73 21.84 -32.98
C GLU A 572 24.11 21.40 -32.48
N LYS A 573 24.17 20.76 -31.33
CA LYS A 573 25.42 20.20 -30.78
C LYS A 573 25.96 19.08 -31.67
N GLN A 574 25.10 18.13 -32.07
CA GLN A 574 25.51 17.07 -33.02
C GLN A 574 25.98 17.61 -34.37
N ARG A 575 25.29 18.63 -34.87
CA ARG A 575 25.72 19.29 -36.14
C ARG A 575 27.12 19.92 -36.02
N LYS A 576 27.41 20.59 -34.87
CA LYS A 576 28.74 21.17 -34.62
C LYS A 576 29.84 20.10 -34.53
N GLU A 577 29.54 18.98 -33.83
CA GLU A 577 30.48 17.87 -33.73
C GLU A 577 30.74 17.19 -35.09
N LEU A 578 29.71 16.96 -35.89
CA LEU A 578 29.83 16.37 -37.22
C LEU A 578 30.63 17.25 -38.18
N LEU A 579 30.43 18.59 -38.12
CA LEU A 579 31.22 19.54 -38.88
C LEU A 579 32.68 19.57 -38.42
N LYS A 580 32.95 19.41 -37.12
CA LYS A 580 34.31 19.32 -36.60
C LYS A 580 35.03 18.05 -37.06
N GLN A 581 34.31 16.90 -37.01
CA GLN A 581 34.83 15.64 -37.54
C GLN A 581 35.12 15.71 -39.06
N ALA A 582 34.16 16.21 -39.84
CA ALA A 582 34.33 16.34 -41.28
C ALA A 582 35.50 17.25 -41.65
N LYS A 583 35.75 18.32 -40.89
CA LYS A 583 36.95 19.17 -41.07
C LYS A 583 38.25 18.44 -40.70
N GLY A 584 38.21 17.62 -39.63
CA GLY A 584 39.34 16.78 -39.22
C GLY A 584 39.69 15.75 -40.30
N ASP A 585 38.70 15.02 -40.80
CA ASP A 585 38.84 13.99 -41.83
C ASP A 585 39.35 14.59 -43.15
N ALA A 586 38.83 15.77 -43.53
CA ALA A 586 39.32 16.49 -44.71
C ALA A 586 40.79 16.96 -44.58
N ALA A 587 41.20 17.44 -43.40
CA ALA A 587 42.57 17.81 -43.11
C ALA A 587 43.51 16.60 -43.13
N GLN A 588 43.06 15.46 -42.62
CA GLN A 588 43.82 14.21 -42.64
C GLN A 588 44.01 13.69 -44.08
N LEU A 589 42.94 13.68 -44.88
CA LEU A 589 43.02 13.30 -46.32
C LEU A 589 43.95 14.19 -47.12
N LEU A 590 43.92 15.51 -46.83
CA LEU A 590 44.84 16.45 -47.48
C LEU A 590 46.32 16.21 -47.09
N ALA A 591 46.54 15.88 -45.79
CA ALA A 591 47.89 15.55 -45.34
C ALA A 591 48.39 14.23 -45.90
N GLU A 592 47.56 13.21 -46.04
CA GLU A 592 47.88 11.93 -46.65
C GLU A 592 48.14 12.09 -48.18
N ALA A 593 47.31 12.88 -48.84
CA ALA A 593 47.50 13.21 -50.25
C ALA A 593 48.83 13.94 -50.51
N ASN A 594 49.14 14.96 -49.67
CA ASN A 594 50.44 15.69 -49.79
C ASN A 594 51.63 14.77 -49.51
N ALA A 595 51.55 13.90 -48.47
CA ALA A 595 52.59 12.94 -48.13
C ALA A 595 52.87 11.96 -49.35
N ARG A 596 51.75 11.46 -49.96
CA ARG A 596 51.85 10.58 -51.12
C ARG A 596 52.41 11.33 -52.38
N ILE A 597 52.05 12.57 -52.63
CA ILE A 597 52.60 13.40 -53.67
C ILE A 597 54.13 13.65 -53.49
N GLU A 598 54.53 13.98 -52.23
CA GLU A 598 55.95 14.13 -51.90
C GLU A 598 56.72 12.83 -52.06
N ASN A 599 56.19 11.72 -51.64
CA ASN A 599 56.82 10.41 -51.84
C ASN A 599 56.91 10.05 -53.31
N THR A 600 55.91 10.32 -54.15
CA THR A 600 55.92 10.07 -55.58
C THR A 600 56.92 10.95 -56.25
N ILE A 601 57.05 12.23 -55.87
CA ILE A 601 58.08 13.17 -56.38
C ILE A 601 59.48 12.70 -55.98
N ARG A 602 59.63 12.15 -54.76
CA ARG A 602 60.91 11.57 -54.30
C ARG A 602 61.26 10.32 -55.04
N GLU A 603 60.31 9.34 -55.24
CA GLU A 603 60.55 8.16 -56.11
C GLU A 603 60.90 8.52 -57.56
N ILE A 604 60.26 9.52 -58.09
CA ILE A 604 60.63 10.05 -59.51
C ILE A 604 62.01 10.68 -59.52
N LYS A 605 62.44 11.42 -58.48
CA LYS A 605 63.79 12.01 -58.37
C LYS A 605 64.86 10.95 -58.10
N GLU A 606 64.58 9.92 -57.28
CA GLU A 606 65.54 8.84 -57.01
C GLU A 606 65.67 7.86 -58.17
N ALA A 607 64.66 7.71 -58.98
CA ALA A 607 64.63 6.83 -60.14
C ALA A 607 65.35 7.44 -61.40
N GLN A 608 66.54 8.12 -61.31
CA GLN A 608 67.27 8.69 -62.41
C GLN A 608 67.17 7.82 -63.61
N ALA A 609 66.33 8.20 -64.63
CA ALA A 609 66.33 7.78 -66.03
C ALA A 609 65.80 6.38 -66.37
N GLU A 610 65.10 5.64 -65.57
CA GLU A 610 64.39 4.43 -66.01
C GLU A 610 62.91 4.75 -66.32
N LYS A 611 62.56 4.76 -67.59
CA LYS A 611 61.21 5.03 -68.12
C LYS A 611 60.10 4.14 -67.52
N GLU A 612 60.45 2.92 -67.14
CA GLU A 612 59.48 1.96 -66.60
C GLU A 612 59.11 2.23 -65.16
N LYS A 613 60.05 2.64 -64.30
CA LYS A 613 59.71 2.93 -62.84
C LYS A 613 58.94 4.22 -62.73
N THR A 614 59.15 5.20 -63.60
CA THR A 614 58.34 6.42 -63.62
C THR A 614 56.94 6.18 -64.16
N ARG A 615 56.73 5.20 -65.01
CA ARG A 615 55.38 4.77 -65.47
C ARG A 615 54.61 4.08 -64.41
N ILE A 616 55.23 3.21 -63.58
CA ILE A 616 54.63 2.52 -62.49
C ILE A 616 54.20 3.48 -61.30
N ALA A 617 55.10 4.50 -61.07
CA ALA A 617 54.81 5.54 -60.08
C ALA A 617 53.59 6.41 -60.47
N ARG A 618 53.49 6.76 -61.75
CA ARG A 618 52.34 7.50 -62.33
C ARG A 618 51.07 6.68 -62.34
N GLN A 619 51.11 5.40 -62.62
CA GLN A 619 49.95 4.50 -62.57
C GLN A 619 49.42 4.31 -61.14
N LYS A 620 50.30 4.22 -60.13
CA LYS A 620 49.91 4.19 -58.75
C LYS A 620 49.21 5.45 -58.24
N PHE A 621 49.68 6.60 -58.77
CA PHE A 621 49.10 7.90 -58.47
C PHE A 621 47.74 8.11 -59.17
N GLU A 622 47.60 7.66 -60.43
CA GLU A 622 46.29 7.68 -61.11
C GLU A 622 45.26 6.76 -60.45
N GLN A 623 45.70 5.58 -60.02
CA GLN A 623 44.79 4.67 -59.20
C GLN A 623 44.33 5.33 -57.95
N PHE A 624 45.21 6.03 -57.22
CA PHE A 624 44.85 6.77 -56.03
C PHE A 624 43.88 7.93 -56.29
N LYS A 625 44.04 8.62 -57.38
CA LYS A 625 43.14 9.68 -57.83
C LYS A 625 41.74 9.15 -58.12
N THR A 626 41.66 7.99 -58.76
CA THR A 626 40.41 7.31 -59.11
C THR A 626 39.70 6.79 -57.83
N GLU A 627 40.47 6.25 -56.87
CA GLU A 627 39.92 5.86 -55.56
C GLU A 627 39.37 7.04 -54.74
N LEU A 628 39.97 8.23 -54.89
CA LEU A 628 39.47 9.47 -54.24
C LEU A 628 38.21 10.03 -54.91
N GLU A 629 38.05 9.82 -56.23
CA GLU A 629 36.87 10.27 -57.00
C GLU A 629 35.64 9.31 -56.78
N GLU A 630 35.90 8.03 -56.47
CA GLU A 630 34.84 7.03 -56.22
C GLU A 630 34.26 7.04 -54.79
N THR A 631 34.84 7.81 -53.81
CA THR A 631 34.27 7.96 -52.52
C THR A 631 33.07 8.91 -52.59
N PRO A 632 31.80 8.41 -52.34
CA PRO A 632 30.61 9.26 -52.44
C PRO A 632 30.66 10.36 -51.35
N THR A 633 30.67 11.61 -51.80
CA THR A 633 30.67 12.79 -50.92
C THR A 633 29.54 12.74 -49.90
N VAL A 634 29.84 13.18 -48.68
CA VAL A 634 28.88 13.22 -47.54
C VAL A 634 27.61 14.02 -47.93
N ASP A 635 27.73 14.98 -48.86
CA ASP A 635 26.60 15.75 -49.39
C ASP A 635 25.59 14.89 -50.20
N ASP A 636 26.02 13.85 -50.91
CA ASP A 636 25.11 12.96 -51.63
C ASP A 636 24.31 12.04 -50.71
N LYS A 637 24.87 11.64 -49.58
CA LYS A 637 24.16 10.87 -48.56
C LYS A 637 23.17 11.73 -47.75
N ILE A 638 23.57 12.99 -47.51
CA ILE A 638 22.72 13.96 -46.78
C ILE A 638 21.59 14.44 -47.68
N SER A 639 21.86 14.71 -48.96
CA SER A 639 20.85 15.16 -49.93
C SER A 639 19.83 14.05 -50.25
N LYS A 640 20.25 12.78 -50.32
CA LYS A 640 19.32 11.62 -50.45
C LYS A 640 18.46 11.44 -49.23
N LYS A 641 19.01 11.57 -48.01
CA LYS A 641 18.19 11.52 -46.75
C LYS A 641 17.27 12.72 -46.60
N LEU A 642 17.70 13.92 -46.94
CA LEU A 642 16.87 15.13 -46.92
C LEU A 642 15.72 15.06 -47.96
N LYS A 643 15.97 14.54 -49.17
CA LYS A 643 14.92 14.25 -50.13
C LYS A 643 13.90 13.22 -49.59
N GLN A 644 14.38 12.14 -49.01
CA GLN A 644 13.47 11.14 -48.44
C GLN A 644 12.63 11.68 -47.27
N ILE A 645 13.14 12.58 -46.43
CA ILE A 645 12.43 13.24 -45.36
C ILE A 645 11.42 14.26 -45.88
N ASN A 646 11.79 15.05 -46.89
CA ASN A 646 10.88 15.99 -47.52
C ASN A 646 9.76 15.30 -48.32
N ASP A 647 10.06 14.20 -49.00
CA ASP A 647 9.04 13.39 -49.67
C ASP A 647 8.06 12.72 -48.70
N ARG A 648 8.56 12.29 -47.52
CA ARG A 648 7.69 11.83 -46.43
C ARG A 648 6.83 12.95 -45.83
N LYS A 649 7.36 14.18 -45.69
CA LYS A 649 6.60 15.34 -45.23
C LYS A 649 5.56 15.76 -46.26
N LYS A 650 5.91 15.84 -47.55
CA LYS A 650 4.97 16.15 -48.64
C LYS A 650 3.86 15.11 -48.76
N ARG A 651 4.16 13.80 -48.64
CA ARG A 651 3.15 12.74 -48.63
C ARG A 651 2.24 12.79 -47.38
N LYS A 652 2.75 13.28 -46.25
CA LYS A 652 1.93 13.49 -45.03
C LYS A 652 1.05 14.75 -45.12
N GLN A 653 1.53 15.81 -45.78
CA GLN A 653 0.73 17.02 -46.03
C GLN A 653 -0.30 16.77 -47.14
N GLN A 654 0.03 16.13 -48.22
CA GLN A 654 -0.95 15.75 -49.23
C GLN A 654 -2.04 14.81 -48.70
N LYS A 655 -1.70 13.85 -47.84
CA LYS A 655 -2.69 13.02 -47.15
C LYS A 655 -3.55 13.79 -46.12
N ARG A 656 -3.09 14.95 -45.59
CA ARG A 656 -3.91 15.82 -44.75
C ARG A 656 -4.78 16.78 -45.56
N GLU A 657 -4.31 17.22 -46.70
CA GLU A 657 -5.09 18.07 -47.63
C GLU A 657 -6.15 17.25 -48.40
N GLU A 658 -5.86 16.03 -48.79
CA GLU A 658 -6.81 15.10 -49.40
C GLU A 658 -7.92 14.64 -48.41
N SER A 659 -7.67 14.73 -47.09
CA SER A 659 -8.71 14.39 -46.07
C SER A 659 -9.64 15.56 -45.76
N ASN A 660 -9.34 16.79 -46.20
CA ASN A 660 -10.15 17.99 -45.91
C ASN A 660 -10.94 18.54 -47.14
N LEU A 661 -10.82 17.88 -48.26
CA LEU A 661 -11.55 18.26 -49.46
C LEU A 661 -12.31 17.05 -50.01
N GLN A 662 -13.46 16.74 -49.40
CA GLN A 662 -14.51 16.02 -50.12
C GLN A 662 -15.78 16.85 -50.10
N PRO A 663 -16.24 17.27 -51.27
CA PRO A 663 -17.53 17.91 -51.39
C PRO A 663 -18.67 16.91 -51.19
N THR A 664 -19.70 17.31 -50.54
CA THR A 664 -20.99 16.60 -50.43
C THR A 664 -21.56 16.29 -51.81
N ALA A 665 -21.23 15.14 -52.36
CA ALA A 665 -21.98 14.57 -53.50
C ALA A 665 -23.09 13.68 -52.92
N HIS A 666 -24.34 13.93 -53.32
CA HIS A 666 -25.51 13.06 -53.09
C HIS A 666 -25.22 11.67 -53.66
N THR A 667 -24.77 10.76 -52.80
CA THR A 667 -24.54 9.36 -53.19
C THR A 667 -25.88 8.64 -53.09
N VAL A 668 -26.37 8.09 -54.17
CA VAL A 668 -27.57 7.26 -54.22
C VAL A 668 -27.29 6.01 -53.40
N LEU A 669 -28.08 5.80 -52.33
CA LEU A 669 -27.98 4.63 -51.44
C LEU A 669 -28.66 3.43 -52.12
N MET A 670 -28.00 2.26 -52.09
CA MET A 670 -28.50 1.03 -52.67
C MET A 670 -28.72 -0.04 -51.59
N LYS A 671 -29.57 -0.99 -51.85
CA LYS A 671 -29.81 -2.15 -50.98
C LYS A 671 -28.47 -2.90 -50.71
N GLY A 672 -28.13 -3.14 -49.42
CA GLY A 672 -26.90 -3.74 -48.99
C GLY A 672 -25.80 -2.74 -48.64
N ASP A 673 -26.04 -1.44 -48.77
CA ASP A 673 -25.08 -0.42 -48.32
C ASP A 673 -25.08 -0.30 -46.80
N SER A 674 -23.85 -0.15 -46.20
CA SER A 674 -23.74 0.14 -44.78
C SER A 674 -23.90 1.65 -44.57
N VAL A 675 -24.85 2.04 -43.70
CA VAL A 675 -25.20 3.42 -43.41
C VAL A 675 -25.24 3.70 -41.92
N ARG A 676 -25.04 4.95 -41.55
CA ARG A 676 -25.11 5.44 -40.16
C ARG A 676 -26.08 6.62 -40.09
N LEU A 677 -26.83 6.74 -39.01
CA LEU A 677 -27.63 7.91 -38.69
C LEU A 677 -26.74 9.09 -38.35
N LYS A 678 -26.94 10.26 -38.97
CA LYS A 678 -26.19 11.48 -38.63
C LYS A 678 -26.37 11.82 -37.17
N GLY A 679 -25.27 11.82 -36.42
CA GLY A 679 -25.23 12.09 -34.96
C GLY A 679 -25.32 10.86 -34.06
N GLN A 680 -25.36 9.63 -34.60
CA GLN A 680 -25.30 8.38 -33.83
C GLN A 680 -24.18 7.46 -34.34
N ASN A 681 -23.62 6.66 -33.48
CA ASN A 681 -22.50 5.75 -33.81
C ASN A 681 -22.96 4.35 -34.31
N SER A 682 -24.27 4.10 -34.36
CA SER A 682 -24.82 2.81 -34.76
C SER A 682 -24.76 2.66 -36.27
N VAL A 683 -24.16 1.60 -36.79
CA VAL A 683 -24.08 1.26 -38.21
C VAL A 683 -25.19 0.25 -38.54
N GLY A 684 -25.97 0.53 -39.57
CA GLY A 684 -27.02 -0.34 -40.06
C GLY A 684 -26.84 -0.70 -41.54
N GLU A 685 -27.56 -1.72 -42.03
CA GLU A 685 -27.58 -2.16 -43.42
C GLU A 685 -28.89 -1.79 -44.08
N VAL A 686 -28.85 -1.21 -45.31
CA VAL A 686 -30.04 -0.84 -46.08
C VAL A 686 -30.73 -2.11 -46.59
N LEU A 687 -31.98 -2.32 -46.15
CA LEU A 687 -32.82 -3.44 -46.56
C LEU A 687 -33.65 -3.12 -47.83
N SER A 688 -34.23 -1.93 -47.91
CA SER A 688 -34.99 -1.46 -49.08
C SER A 688 -34.98 0.04 -49.21
N VAL A 689 -35.09 0.53 -50.44
CA VAL A 689 -35.11 1.96 -50.77
C VAL A 689 -36.44 2.23 -51.54
N ASN A 690 -37.32 3.05 -50.94
CA ASN A 690 -38.63 3.47 -51.54
C ASN A 690 -38.64 5.00 -51.66
N GLY A 691 -38.10 5.52 -52.76
CA GLY A 691 -38.01 6.95 -52.96
C GLY A 691 -37.13 7.67 -51.94
N ASN A 692 -37.70 8.54 -51.12
CA ASN A 692 -36.93 9.29 -50.08
C ASN A 692 -36.94 8.59 -48.69
N GLU A 693 -37.59 7.45 -48.55
CA GLU A 693 -37.66 6.62 -47.34
C GLU A 693 -36.85 5.34 -47.51
N ILE A 694 -35.90 5.12 -46.62
CA ILE A 694 -34.96 3.99 -46.65
C ILE A 694 -35.17 3.19 -45.38
N THR A 695 -35.46 1.89 -45.57
CA THR A 695 -35.53 0.94 -44.43
C THR A 695 -34.14 0.36 -44.15
N VAL A 696 -33.67 0.64 -42.94
CA VAL A 696 -32.33 0.20 -42.45
C VAL A 696 -32.50 -0.73 -41.27
N ALA A 697 -31.72 -1.81 -41.26
CA ALA A 697 -31.58 -2.70 -40.10
C ALA A 697 -30.42 -2.29 -39.25
N PHE A 698 -30.68 -1.88 -37.99
CA PHE A 698 -29.68 -1.65 -36.94
C PHE A 698 -29.71 -2.83 -35.99
N GLY A 699 -28.86 -3.84 -36.25
CA GLY A 699 -28.89 -5.12 -35.51
C GLY A 699 -30.26 -5.83 -35.73
N LEU A 700 -31.00 -6.08 -34.66
CA LEU A 700 -32.32 -6.76 -34.70
C LEU A 700 -33.52 -5.81 -34.94
N LEU A 701 -33.28 -4.50 -34.95
CA LEU A 701 -34.33 -3.47 -35.12
C LEU A 701 -34.38 -2.96 -36.57
N LYS A 702 -35.57 -2.97 -37.20
CA LYS A 702 -35.81 -2.36 -38.50
C LYS A 702 -36.41 -0.99 -38.32
N SER A 703 -35.79 0.04 -38.91
CA SER A 703 -36.27 1.43 -38.85
C SER A 703 -36.33 2.02 -40.26
N THR A 704 -37.40 2.75 -40.57
CA THR A 704 -37.52 3.50 -41.81
C THR A 704 -37.11 4.95 -41.55
N VAL A 705 -36.08 5.41 -42.27
CA VAL A 705 -35.44 6.74 -42.06
C VAL A 705 -35.35 7.46 -43.41
N LYS A 706 -35.50 8.79 -43.39
CA LYS A 706 -35.32 9.61 -44.60
C LYS A 706 -33.87 9.64 -45.06
N ALA A 707 -33.62 9.60 -46.36
CA ALA A 707 -32.27 9.55 -46.97
C ALA A 707 -31.34 10.64 -46.45
N ASP A 708 -31.85 11.86 -46.20
CA ASP A 708 -31.07 13.02 -45.70
C ASP A 708 -30.47 12.80 -44.31
N ARG A 709 -30.92 11.85 -43.53
CA ARG A 709 -30.44 11.52 -42.19
C ARG A 709 -29.47 10.37 -42.16
N LEU A 710 -29.15 9.77 -43.30
CA LEU A 710 -28.24 8.65 -43.41
C LEU A 710 -26.95 9.10 -44.09
N GLU A 711 -25.86 8.52 -43.65
CA GLU A 711 -24.51 8.71 -44.17
C GLU A 711 -23.93 7.35 -44.55
N LYS A 712 -23.42 7.20 -45.78
CA LYS A 712 -22.81 5.95 -46.24
C LYS A 712 -21.45 5.75 -45.59
N VAL A 713 -21.23 4.59 -44.98
CA VAL A 713 -19.98 4.25 -44.26
C VAL A 713 -19.20 3.17 -45.04
N SER A 714 -17.92 3.42 -45.32
CA SER A 714 -17.09 2.45 -46.05
C SER A 714 -16.64 1.31 -45.15
N LYS A 715 -16.46 0.09 -45.71
CA LYS A 715 -15.97 -1.11 -44.99
C LYS A 715 -14.63 -0.91 -44.28
N ASN A 716 -13.81 0.04 -44.74
CA ASN A 716 -12.53 0.38 -44.11
C ASN A 716 -12.69 1.30 -42.88
N GLN A 717 -13.76 2.09 -42.81
CA GLN A 717 -14.10 2.89 -41.62
C GLN A 717 -14.66 2.02 -40.50
N ILE A 718 -15.47 1.02 -40.85
CA ILE A 718 -16.03 0.04 -39.92
C ILE A 718 -14.90 -0.82 -39.29
N LYS A 719 -13.86 -1.22 -40.06
CA LYS A 719 -12.67 -1.92 -39.52
C LYS A 719 -11.80 -1.05 -38.60
N LYS A 720 -11.73 0.26 -38.83
CA LYS A 720 -10.99 1.19 -37.95
C LYS A 720 -11.74 1.53 -36.65
N GLU A 721 -13.05 1.56 -36.68
CA GLU A 721 -13.87 1.80 -35.47
C GLU A 721 -14.00 0.52 -34.64
N ASN A 722 -14.12 -0.65 -35.24
CA ASN A 722 -14.09 -1.94 -34.54
C ASN A 722 -12.70 -2.23 -33.92
N SER A 723 -11.59 -1.71 -34.47
CA SER A 723 -10.28 -1.85 -33.84
C SER A 723 -10.11 -0.93 -32.60
N LYS A 724 -10.94 0.09 -32.42
CA LYS A 724 -11.01 0.90 -31.19
C LYS A 724 -11.98 0.34 -30.15
N ALA A 725 -13.00 -0.38 -30.58
CA ALA A 725 -13.95 -1.08 -29.71
C ALA A 725 -13.35 -2.37 -29.12
N THR A 726 -12.37 -2.99 -29.78
CA THR A 726 -11.69 -4.21 -29.31
C THR A 726 -10.78 -3.98 -28.10
N PHE A 727 -10.41 -2.72 -27.77
CA PHE A 727 -9.60 -2.42 -26.58
C PHE A 727 -10.42 -2.41 -25.27
N ILE A 728 -11.76 -2.30 -25.34
CA ILE A 728 -12.65 -2.41 -24.16
C ILE A 728 -13.09 -3.88 -23.95
N SER A 729 -13.02 -4.71 -25.00
CA SER A 729 -13.42 -6.13 -24.92
C SER A 729 -12.28 -7.06 -24.47
N SER A 730 -11.01 -6.64 -24.47
CA SER A 730 -9.91 -7.50 -24.03
C SER A 730 -9.85 -7.67 -22.50
N GLN A 731 -10.15 -6.64 -21.71
CA GLN A 731 -10.21 -6.76 -20.26
C GLN A 731 -11.38 -7.66 -19.80
N THR A 732 -12.56 -7.52 -20.43
CA THR A 732 -13.72 -8.38 -20.10
C THR A 732 -13.51 -9.84 -20.56
N THR A 733 -12.70 -10.07 -21.61
CA THR A 733 -12.40 -11.41 -22.12
C THR A 733 -11.29 -12.10 -21.29
N ASP A 734 -10.36 -11.34 -20.76
CA ASP A 734 -9.31 -11.85 -19.86
C ASP A 734 -9.89 -12.17 -18.48
N ASP A 735 -10.76 -11.35 -17.91
CA ASP A 735 -11.51 -11.64 -16.69
C ASP A 735 -12.44 -12.85 -16.83
N MET A 736 -13.09 -13.01 -18.00
CA MET A 736 -13.89 -14.21 -18.31
C MET A 736 -13.00 -15.45 -18.48
N ARG A 737 -11.85 -15.32 -19.07
CA ARG A 737 -10.91 -16.41 -19.30
C ARG A 737 -10.24 -16.86 -18.00
N GLU A 738 -9.95 -15.92 -17.10
CA GLU A 738 -9.43 -16.19 -15.77
C GLU A 738 -10.49 -16.82 -14.86
N LYS A 739 -11.74 -16.37 -14.95
CA LYS A 739 -12.89 -17.02 -14.31
C LYS A 739 -13.14 -18.43 -14.89
N GLN A 740 -13.00 -18.66 -16.18
CA GLN A 740 -13.10 -19.99 -16.80
C GLN A 740 -12.00 -20.95 -16.34
N LEU A 741 -10.77 -20.47 -16.16
CA LEU A 741 -9.64 -21.29 -15.72
C LEU A 741 -9.71 -21.65 -14.23
N ASN A 742 -10.30 -20.78 -13.40
CA ASN A 742 -10.36 -20.94 -11.94
C ASN A 742 -11.72 -21.43 -11.41
N PHE A 743 -12.74 -21.61 -12.26
CA PHE A 743 -14.05 -22.05 -11.84
C PHE A 743 -14.03 -23.50 -11.36
N LYS A 744 -14.37 -23.71 -10.09
CA LYS A 744 -14.53 -25.06 -9.51
C LYS A 744 -15.95 -25.59 -9.83
N GLN A 745 -16.05 -26.76 -10.42
CA GLN A 745 -17.33 -27.38 -10.78
C GLN A 745 -18.10 -27.95 -9.57
N GLU A 746 -17.63 -27.73 -8.36
CA GLU A 746 -18.19 -28.26 -7.13
C GLU A 746 -18.19 -27.19 -6.04
N ILE A 747 -19.32 -27.07 -5.30
CA ILE A 747 -19.47 -26.23 -4.11
C ILE A 747 -19.88 -27.07 -2.91
N ASP A 748 -19.25 -26.84 -1.75
CA ASP A 748 -19.58 -27.51 -0.49
C ASP A 748 -20.32 -26.54 0.44
N VAL A 749 -21.60 -26.80 0.70
CA VAL A 749 -22.47 -26.00 1.59
C VAL A 749 -22.85 -26.77 2.85
N ARG A 750 -22.12 -27.83 3.20
CA ARG A 750 -22.34 -28.58 4.42
C ARG A 750 -22.01 -27.75 5.65
N GLY A 751 -22.88 -27.76 6.63
CA GLY A 751 -22.70 -26.98 7.88
C GLY A 751 -23.13 -25.53 7.79
N MET A 752 -23.53 -25.01 6.62
CA MET A 752 -24.07 -23.65 6.47
C MET A 752 -25.53 -23.58 6.90
N ARG A 753 -25.99 -22.39 7.33
CA ARG A 753 -27.41 -22.12 7.54
C ARG A 753 -28.16 -22.06 6.22
N ALA A 754 -29.46 -22.30 6.22
CA ALA A 754 -30.25 -22.40 4.99
C ALA A 754 -30.17 -21.14 4.11
N ASP A 755 -30.19 -19.96 4.71
CA ASP A 755 -30.11 -18.68 3.99
C ASP A 755 -28.71 -18.46 3.39
N GLU A 756 -27.66 -18.75 4.13
CA GLU A 756 -26.26 -18.64 3.70
C GLU A 756 -25.95 -19.65 2.56
N ALA A 757 -26.43 -20.89 2.72
CA ALA A 757 -26.27 -21.92 1.72
C ALA A 757 -26.99 -21.56 0.41
N LEU A 758 -28.20 -20.99 0.51
CA LEU A 758 -28.97 -20.56 -0.66
C LEU A 758 -28.26 -19.43 -1.39
N GLN A 759 -27.74 -18.46 -0.68
CA GLN A 759 -26.98 -17.34 -1.26
C GLN A 759 -25.70 -17.82 -1.96
N ALA A 760 -24.93 -18.71 -1.32
CA ALA A 760 -23.72 -19.30 -1.90
C ALA A 760 -24.03 -20.09 -3.18
N VAL A 761 -25.09 -20.90 -3.17
CA VAL A 761 -25.54 -21.66 -4.35
C VAL A 761 -26.03 -20.73 -5.46
N THR A 762 -26.70 -19.60 -5.14
CA THR A 762 -27.14 -18.62 -6.12
C THR A 762 -25.95 -18.06 -6.88
N TYR A 763 -24.94 -17.54 -6.19
CA TYR A 763 -23.74 -17.00 -6.84
C TYR A 763 -22.97 -18.06 -7.64
N PHE A 764 -22.88 -19.27 -7.11
CA PHE A 764 -22.21 -20.37 -7.78
C PHE A 764 -22.90 -20.79 -9.10
N ILE A 765 -24.23 -20.83 -9.14
CA ILE A 765 -24.99 -21.16 -10.34
C ILE A 765 -24.91 -20.00 -11.37
N ASP A 766 -24.96 -18.75 -10.92
CA ASP A 766 -24.79 -17.59 -11.80
C ASP A 766 -23.40 -17.58 -12.44
N ASP A 767 -22.34 -17.86 -11.68
CA ASP A 767 -20.98 -17.99 -12.21
C ASP A 767 -20.87 -19.19 -13.17
N ALA A 768 -21.48 -20.34 -12.86
CA ALA A 768 -21.50 -21.50 -13.73
C ALA A 768 -22.18 -21.23 -15.10
N ILE A 769 -23.28 -20.47 -15.09
CA ILE A 769 -23.98 -20.06 -16.31
C ILE A 769 -23.13 -19.07 -17.12
N GLN A 770 -22.48 -18.10 -16.46
CA GLN A 770 -21.59 -17.13 -17.12
C GLN A 770 -20.38 -17.80 -17.77
N VAL A 771 -19.81 -18.80 -17.12
CA VAL A 771 -18.64 -19.56 -17.61
C VAL A 771 -19.05 -20.59 -18.66
N GLY A 772 -20.37 -20.87 -18.84
CA GLY A 772 -20.88 -21.84 -19.76
C GLY A 772 -20.65 -23.30 -19.32
N CYS A 773 -20.59 -23.55 -18.02
CA CYS A 773 -20.34 -24.87 -17.46
C CYS A 773 -21.59 -25.76 -17.63
N THR A 774 -21.43 -26.90 -18.25
CA THR A 774 -22.57 -27.79 -18.57
C THR A 774 -23.03 -28.69 -17.41
N ARG A 775 -22.18 -28.83 -16.37
CA ARG A 775 -22.49 -29.67 -15.20
C ARG A 775 -21.75 -29.14 -13.97
N VAL A 776 -22.48 -29.02 -12.86
CA VAL A 776 -21.92 -28.63 -11.55
C VAL A 776 -22.44 -29.58 -10.47
N ARG A 777 -21.69 -29.63 -9.34
CA ARG A 777 -22.04 -30.48 -8.19
C ARG A 777 -22.19 -29.58 -6.96
N ILE A 778 -23.24 -29.82 -6.18
CA ILE A 778 -23.54 -29.13 -4.93
C ILE A 778 -23.55 -30.15 -3.79
N LEU A 779 -22.60 -30.06 -2.86
CA LEU A 779 -22.53 -30.91 -1.69
C LEU A 779 -23.30 -30.26 -0.53
N HIS A 780 -24.37 -30.92 -0.08
CA HIS A 780 -25.13 -30.51 1.11
C HIS A 780 -25.16 -31.67 2.12
N GLY A 781 -25.36 -31.31 3.41
CA GLY A 781 -25.45 -32.33 4.46
C GLY A 781 -26.71 -33.17 4.38
N THR A 782 -26.62 -34.44 4.86
CA THR A 782 -27.72 -35.43 4.88
C THR A 782 -28.64 -35.30 6.10
N GLY A 783 -28.47 -34.27 6.98
CA GLY A 783 -29.22 -34.09 8.23
C GLY A 783 -30.76 -34.05 8.05
N THR A 784 -31.43 -33.02 8.53
CA THR A 784 -32.89 -32.88 8.48
C THR A 784 -33.50 -32.74 7.07
N GLY A 785 -32.67 -32.71 6.01
CA GLY A 785 -33.09 -32.56 4.62
C GLY A 785 -33.55 -31.18 4.18
N VAL A 786 -33.53 -30.19 5.10
CA VAL A 786 -33.98 -28.78 4.83
C VAL A 786 -33.15 -28.14 3.71
N LEU A 787 -31.83 -28.23 3.75
CA LEU A 787 -30.96 -27.68 2.71
C LEU A 787 -31.24 -28.27 1.32
N ARG A 788 -31.43 -29.59 1.24
CA ARG A 788 -31.79 -30.28 0.00
C ARG A 788 -33.10 -29.76 -0.58
N GLN A 789 -34.10 -29.52 0.27
CA GLN A 789 -35.40 -29.03 -0.18
C GLN A 789 -35.34 -27.60 -0.68
N VAL A 790 -34.65 -26.70 0.05
CA VAL A 790 -34.47 -25.29 -0.29
C VAL A 790 -33.66 -25.12 -1.60
N ILE A 791 -32.55 -25.86 -1.76
CA ILE A 791 -31.71 -25.79 -2.96
C ILE A 791 -32.49 -26.31 -4.17
N ARG A 792 -33.24 -27.42 -4.05
CA ARG A 792 -34.09 -27.95 -5.14
C ARG A 792 -35.21 -26.99 -5.53
N GLN A 793 -35.80 -26.27 -4.55
CA GLN A 793 -36.85 -25.29 -4.85
C GLN A 793 -36.26 -24.11 -5.63
N TYR A 794 -35.06 -23.63 -5.23
CA TYR A 794 -34.35 -22.58 -5.95
C TYR A 794 -33.97 -23.01 -7.38
N LEU A 795 -33.33 -24.17 -7.56
CA LEU A 795 -32.89 -24.63 -8.87
C LEU A 795 -34.05 -24.79 -9.90
N LYS A 796 -35.29 -25.02 -9.45
CA LYS A 796 -36.48 -25.00 -10.30
C LYS A 796 -36.84 -23.62 -10.88
N THR A 797 -36.43 -22.57 -10.22
CA THR A 797 -36.75 -21.18 -10.59
C THR A 797 -35.69 -20.54 -11.49
N VAL A 798 -34.53 -21.16 -11.67
CA VAL A 798 -33.41 -20.62 -12.44
C VAL A 798 -33.53 -20.97 -13.93
N PRO A 799 -33.72 -19.99 -14.85
CA PRO A 799 -33.94 -20.27 -16.28
C PRO A 799 -32.78 -20.96 -16.99
N GLY A 800 -31.57 -20.92 -16.44
CA GLY A 800 -30.35 -21.51 -17.02
C GLY A 800 -30.13 -22.97 -16.63
N VAL A 801 -30.91 -23.55 -15.71
CA VAL A 801 -30.80 -24.93 -15.25
C VAL A 801 -31.80 -25.83 -15.96
N SER A 802 -31.30 -26.69 -16.85
CA SER A 802 -32.16 -27.58 -17.66
C SER A 802 -32.63 -28.83 -16.89
N HIS A 803 -31.76 -29.40 -16.01
CA HIS A 803 -32.06 -30.59 -15.26
C HIS A 803 -31.20 -30.69 -14.00
N PHE A 804 -31.72 -31.22 -12.90
CA PHE A 804 -30.97 -31.54 -11.69
C PHE A 804 -31.50 -32.85 -11.06
N GLN A 805 -30.58 -33.64 -10.51
CA GLN A 805 -30.87 -34.91 -9.86
C GLN A 805 -29.87 -35.17 -8.73
N ASP A 806 -30.25 -36.07 -7.82
CA ASP A 806 -29.29 -36.53 -6.79
C ASP A 806 -28.25 -37.46 -7.45
N GLU A 807 -27.05 -37.42 -6.94
CA GLU A 807 -25.97 -38.27 -7.40
C GLU A 807 -26.16 -39.72 -6.92
N HIS A 808 -25.61 -40.69 -7.66
CA HIS A 808 -25.76 -42.11 -7.33
C HIS A 808 -25.12 -42.43 -5.98
N VAL A 809 -25.74 -43.32 -5.17
CA VAL A 809 -25.29 -43.66 -3.80
C VAL A 809 -23.84 -44.13 -3.75
N GLN A 810 -23.32 -44.78 -4.78
CA GLN A 810 -21.92 -45.23 -4.89
C GLN A 810 -20.91 -44.08 -5.06
N LEU A 811 -21.36 -42.87 -5.41
CA LEU A 811 -20.56 -41.65 -5.60
C LEU A 811 -20.78 -40.63 -4.46
N GLY A 812 -21.42 -41.06 -3.35
CA GLY A 812 -21.68 -40.22 -2.21
C GLY A 812 -23.02 -39.47 -2.25
N GLY A 813 -23.93 -39.78 -3.16
CA GLY A 813 -25.28 -39.25 -3.20
C GLY A 813 -26.17 -39.86 -2.10
N ALA A 814 -27.14 -39.06 -1.57
CA ALA A 814 -28.08 -39.46 -0.50
C ALA A 814 -29.36 -40.03 -1.08
#